data_990e5132b963eafb920a7986250854f9
#
_entry.id   990e5132b963eafb920a7986250854f9
#
_cell.length_a   1.000
_cell.length_b   1.000
_cell.length_c   1.000
_cell.angle_alpha   90.00
_cell.angle_beta   90.00
_cell.angle_gamma   90.00
#
_symmetry.space_group_name_H-M   'P 1'
#
loop_
_entity.id
_entity.type
_entity.pdbx_description
1 polymer ?
#
loop_
_entity_poly.entity_id
_entity_poly.type
_entity_poly.pdbx_seq_one_letter_code
_entity_poly.pdbx_strand_id
1 'polypeptide(L)'
;TGKLSDIVVEGLDGHKFSLEYTDGKIVLNLSDTRDSESCVWTGEKGSVWDLMSTENFSSSDKMFVTGDELTFNDDATTTNVSVAEDVTPGNLYFKNNKKVYSLAGKGSILGEGSLNVEGTGTVYVKNTNKYSGGTNIKGGTLIPTTLANKDGLEYGSLGAADNTITLSNNGTLKVTAGMTASHPIVLGEDGGVINNTGTLILNGGIKKGAGKNRDLYKMGAGTLQLNSTADFDVLYINQGTVYDFQDAHFSGKTIVLNGNKVVLQASNSIYSSNSDNVNIEVPKGKSGVWYPDGRCDYTGKLTGEGTIDIYATWIRCPFNGNWSKFEGTINAKRGNKNAYEPVFDFNNTYGIPLATLNVDSRFTKDYSFCTNGKSFAIGALSGTGYISNGGNFGSGTNTLTIGGKNTNFEFRGSINGSSVVKNGTGIWTISSEDVLANAKSLKIVDGVVKLNKAAATASMTGPTVLYVQNEGELRGVGCTYGVSLLKGGILRPGSNAETAQTNNTGVIYIVKNLNAVAGSSIYVNKTKADSISVNAYTGSKTPAWAFLKVGGNAVLNGTIYVTYKDTWTPAVGDYVRILDCAGSISGAPTFELQALPAGLEWDTTPFLSTGTIRVAVSTGIKEVGLDGGSFKADVYTIGGFKLTSLMTTKANLMSDLKNRGLAAGTYIVRTAQGGIKVTLK
;
A
#
# COMPACT_ATOMS: atom_id res chain seq x y z
N THR A 1 54.51 -64.44 -11.87
CA THR A 1 55.31 -63.74 -10.87
C THR A 1 54.77 -62.27 -10.71
N GLY A 2 53.52 -62.11 -10.35
CA GLY A 2 52.95 -60.85 -9.95
C GLY A 2 53.28 -60.54 -8.48
N LYS A 3 53.29 -59.29 -8.10
CA LYS A 3 53.35 -58.87 -6.67
C LYS A 3 51.92 -58.76 -6.14
N LEU A 4 51.75 -59.03 -4.81
CA LEU A 4 50.47 -58.79 -4.13
C LEU A 4 49.95 -57.36 -4.27
N SER A 5 50.90 -56.39 -4.38
CA SER A 5 50.63 -54.99 -4.64
C SER A 5 49.99 -54.68 -6.01
N ASP A 6 50.03 -55.63 -6.94
CA ASP A 6 49.47 -55.48 -8.29
C ASP A 6 48.02 -55.96 -8.38
N ILE A 7 47.48 -56.48 -7.25
CA ILE A 7 46.11 -56.96 -7.17
C ILE A 7 45.20 -55.82 -6.74
N VAL A 8 44.22 -55.51 -7.57
CA VAL A 8 43.13 -54.59 -7.24
C VAL A 8 42.03 -55.41 -6.59
N VAL A 9 41.63 -55.04 -5.39
CA VAL A 9 40.46 -55.60 -4.70
C VAL A 9 39.33 -54.59 -4.81
N GLU A 10 38.23 -55.03 -5.44
CA GLU A 10 37.04 -54.17 -5.61
C GLU A 10 35.95 -54.60 -4.61
N GLY A 11 35.07 -53.65 -4.24
CA GLY A 11 33.92 -53.90 -3.38
C GLY A 11 34.21 -53.87 -1.87
N LEU A 12 35.43 -53.45 -1.47
CA LEU A 12 35.83 -53.28 -0.07
C LEU A 12 36.01 -51.81 0.35
N ASP A 13 35.33 -50.92 -0.34
CA ASP A 13 35.42 -49.49 -0.04
C ASP A 13 35.10 -49.19 1.42
N GLY A 14 36.06 -48.64 2.16
CA GLY A 14 35.95 -48.31 3.58
C GLY A 14 36.30 -49.47 4.53
N HIS A 15 36.84 -50.55 4.05
CA HIS A 15 37.40 -51.66 4.87
C HIS A 15 38.90 -51.67 4.84
N LYS A 16 39.54 -51.91 5.99
CA LYS A 16 41.00 -52.22 6.06
C LYS A 16 41.20 -53.68 5.75
N PHE A 17 42.10 -53.94 4.86
CA PHE A 17 42.47 -55.30 4.51
C PHE A 17 43.97 -55.42 4.23
N SER A 18 44.46 -56.63 4.34
CA SER A 18 45.76 -57.02 3.82
C SER A 18 45.64 -58.23 2.92
N LEU A 19 46.53 -58.34 1.95
CA LEU A 19 46.67 -59.51 1.10
C LEU A 19 47.91 -60.28 1.53
N GLU A 20 47.77 -61.55 1.80
CA GLU A 20 48.89 -62.46 2.12
C GLU A 20 48.91 -63.58 1.11
N TYR A 21 50.12 -64.08 0.81
CA TYR A 21 50.31 -65.25 0.02
C TYR A 21 50.78 -66.38 0.92
N THR A 22 49.90 -67.38 1.21
CA THR A 22 50.19 -68.51 2.11
C THR A 22 49.69 -69.75 1.47
N ASP A 23 50.53 -70.86 1.46
CA ASP A 23 50.17 -72.15 0.95
C ASP A 23 49.63 -72.18 -0.50
N GLY A 24 50.20 -71.34 -1.37
CA GLY A 24 49.79 -71.24 -2.75
C GLY A 24 48.51 -70.53 -3.02
N LYS A 25 47.94 -69.84 -2.02
CA LYS A 25 46.69 -69.05 -2.10
C LYS A 25 46.94 -67.59 -1.78
N ILE A 26 46.20 -66.70 -2.40
CA ILE A 26 46.07 -65.36 -1.96
C ILE A 26 44.95 -65.26 -0.95
N VAL A 27 45.27 -64.87 0.28
CA VAL A 27 44.32 -64.69 1.36
C VAL A 27 44.03 -63.21 1.54
N LEU A 28 42.78 -62.83 1.50
CA LEU A 28 42.32 -61.53 1.88
C LEU A 28 41.97 -61.54 3.37
N ASN A 29 42.71 -60.80 4.15
CA ASN A 29 42.45 -60.60 5.58
C ASN A 29 41.80 -59.24 5.80
N LEU A 30 40.58 -59.27 6.29
CA LEU A 30 39.91 -58.06 6.79
C LEU A 30 40.42 -57.78 8.21
N SER A 31 40.86 -56.56 8.47
CA SER A 31 41.39 -56.17 9.79
C SER A 31 40.37 -55.47 10.68
N ASP A 32 39.23 -55.09 10.13
CA ASP A 32 38.06 -54.56 10.85
C ASP A 32 37.14 -55.70 11.24
N THR A 33 37.50 -56.39 12.30
CA THR A 33 36.82 -57.66 12.70
C THR A 33 35.71 -57.49 13.75
N ARG A 34 35.46 -56.25 14.22
CA ARG A 34 34.37 -55.96 15.14
C ARG A 34 33.05 -55.74 14.35
N ASP A 35 31.96 -56.25 14.89
CA ASP A 35 30.64 -55.86 14.38
C ASP A 35 30.39 -54.38 14.53
N SER A 36 29.59 -53.82 13.64
CA SER A 36 29.23 -52.38 13.70
C SER A 36 28.40 -52.10 14.95
N GLU A 37 28.67 -50.97 15.58
CA GLU A 37 28.02 -50.50 16.82
C GLU A 37 27.40 -49.11 16.62
N SER A 38 26.54 -48.72 17.57
CA SER A 38 26.14 -47.32 17.72
C SER A 38 27.11 -46.59 18.64
N CYS A 39 27.89 -45.67 18.09
CA CYS A 39 28.96 -44.96 18.77
C CYS A 39 28.75 -43.46 18.89
N VAL A 40 29.37 -42.85 19.89
CA VAL A 40 29.40 -41.41 20.04
C VAL A 40 30.83 -40.93 19.75
N TRP A 41 30.95 -39.88 18.96
CA TRP A 41 32.21 -39.16 18.78
C TRP A 41 32.63 -38.48 20.09
N THR A 42 33.76 -38.90 20.72
CA THR A 42 34.30 -38.29 21.93
C THR A 42 35.31 -37.20 21.64
N GLY A 43 36.14 -37.43 20.61
CA GLY A 43 37.25 -36.53 20.23
C GLY A 43 38.32 -36.43 21.31
N GLU A 44 38.47 -37.40 22.19
CA GLU A 44 39.45 -37.39 23.32
C GLU A 44 40.90 -37.45 22.87
N LYS A 45 41.16 -38.12 21.73
CA LYS A 45 42.48 -38.19 21.12
C LYS A 45 42.75 -37.19 20.01
N GLY A 46 41.88 -36.14 19.93
CA GLY A 46 41.99 -35.07 18.95
C GLY A 46 40.97 -35.12 17.85
N SER A 47 41.30 -34.58 16.66
CA SER A 47 40.32 -34.34 15.59
C SER A 47 40.20 -35.47 14.56
N VAL A 48 41.05 -36.48 14.62
CA VAL A 48 41.17 -37.49 13.54
C VAL A 48 40.03 -38.50 13.59
N TRP A 49 39.33 -38.67 12.47
CA TRP A 49 38.42 -39.77 12.17
C TRP A 49 39.06 -40.60 11.07
N ASP A 50 39.54 -41.80 11.45
CA ASP A 50 40.12 -42.81 10.59
C ASP A 50 39.51 -44.17 10.89
N LEU A 51 39.89 -45.18 10.12
CA LEU A 51 39.43 -46.56 10.27
C LEU A 51 40.38 -47.31 11.18
N MET A 52 39.87 -47.78 12.32
CA MET A 52 40.58 -48.66 13.28
C MET A 52 41.99 -48.14 13.69
N SER A 53 42.16 -46.84 13.96
CA SER A 53 43.47 -46.30 14.35
C SER A 53 43.36 -45.36 15.53
N THR A 54 42.45 -44.40 15.52
CA THR A 54 42.35 -43.37 16.54
C THR A 54 41.19 -43.62 17.51
N GLU A 55 41.45 -43.63 18.83
CA GLU A 55 40.46 -43.89 19.87
C GLU A 55 39.59 -42.64 20.15
N ASN A 56 38.76 -42.23 19.21
CA ASN A 56 37.91 -41.08 19.32
C ASN A 56 36.42 -41.38 19.43
N PHE A 57 36.06 -42.62 19.71
CA PHE A 57 34.66 -43.08 19.74
C PHE A 57 34.34 -43.79 21.06
N SER A 58 33.01 -43.94 21.31
CA SER A 58 32.51 -44.66 22.49
C SER A 58 32.27 -46.15 22.20
N SER A 59 32.73 -46.68 21.08
CA SER A 59 32.67 -48.12 20.72
C SER A 59 33.47 -48.96 21.72
N SER A 60 33.27 -50.28 21.68
CA SER A 60 33.91 -51.22 22.58
C SER A 60 35.45 -51.13 22.54
N ASP A 61 36.00 -50.85 21.37
CA ASP A 61 37.44 -50.65 21.10
C ASP A 61 37.87 -49.18 21.00
N LYS A 62 36.89 -48.25 21.17
CA LYS A 62 37.08 -46.79 21.06
C LYS A 62 37.45 -46.33 19.66
N MET A 63 37.46 -47.20 18.66
CA MET A 63 37.84 -46.89 17.29
C MET A 63 36.60 -47.00 16.38
N PHE A 64 36.68 -46.41 15.18
CA PHE A 64 35.61 -46.51 14.16
C PHE A 64 35.85 -47.75 13.28
N VAL A 65 34.80 -48.50 13.02
CA VAL A 65 34.75 -49.53 11.95
C VAL A 65 33.65 -49.26 10.94
N THR A 66 33.78 -49.82 9.75
CA THR A 66 32.78 -49.72 8.70
C THR A 66 31.40 -50.17 9.18
N GLY A 67 30.37 -49.36 8.91
CA GLY A 67 29.00 -49.64 9.29
C GLY A 67 28.60 -49.09 10.67
N ASP A 68 29.53 -48.56 11.48
CA ASP A 68 29.16 -47.93 12.75
C ASP A 68 28.19 -46.76 12.54
N GLU A 69 27.11 -46.73 13.35
CA GLU A 69 26.25 -45.59 13.47
C GLU A 69 26.86 -44.52 14.38
N LEU A 70 27.01 -43.29 13.93
CA LEU A 70 27.73 -42.27 14.67
C LEU A 70 26.83 -41.15 15.17
N THR A 71 26.95 -40.84 16.46
CA THR A 71 26.35 -39.68 17.08
C THR A 71 27.39 -38.61 17.46
N PHE A 72 27.16 -37.38 17.03
CA PHE A 72 27.94 -36.19 17.38
C PHE A 72 27.07 -35.31 18.29
N ASN A 73 27.46 -35.17 19.57
CA ASN A 73 26.68 -34.46 20.58
C ASN A 73 27.48 -33.35 21.28
N ASP A 74 26.92 -32.77 22.33
CA ASP A 74 27.60 -31.67 23.08
C ASP A 74 28.67 -32.17 24.08
N ASP A 75 28.87 -33.47 24.28
CA ASP A 75 29.82 -34.02 25.24
C ASP A 75 31.25 -34.14 24.66
N ALA A 76 31.36 -34.21 23.32
CA ALA A 76 32.65 -34.35 22.65
C ALA A 76 33.71 -33.31 23.10
N THR A 77 34.92 -33.75 23.30
CA THR A 77 36.08 -32.90 23.68
C THR A 77 36.49 -31.99 22.50
N THR A 78 36.49 -32.56 21.29
CA THR A 78 36.81 -31.85 20.05
C THR A 78 35.66 -31.98 19.05
N THR A 79 35.26 -30.87 18.47
CA THR A 79 34.17 -30.81 17.47
C THR A 79 34.66 -30.52 16.03
N ASN A 80 35.96 -30.29 15.87
CA ASN A 80 36.61 -30.28 14.57
C ASN A 80 36.98 -31.71 14.22
N VAL A 81 36.27 -32.31 13.25
CA VAL A 81 36.43 -33.68 12.82
C VAL A 81 37.16 -33.75 11.50
N SER A 82 38.34 -34.33 11.50
CA SER A 82 39.15 -34.47 10.28
C SER A 82 39.02 -35.92 9.76
N VAL A 83 38.21 -36.12 8.73
CA VAL A 83 38.07 -37.37 8.01
C VAL A 83 39.38 -37.62 7.27
N ALA A 84 40.23 -38.52 7.79
CA ALA A 84 41.59 -38.69 7.31
C ALA A 84 41.73 -39.54 6.08
N GLU A 85 40.79 -40.47 5.85
CA GLU A 85 40.69 -41.39 4.72
C GLU A 85 39.22 -41.64 4.42
N ASP A 86 38.90 -42.33 3.32
CA ASP A 86 37.54 -42.68 2.97
C ASP A 86 36.94 -43.63 4.01
N VAL A 87 35.75 -43.31 4.50
CA VAL A 87 35.06 -44.04 5.57
C VAL A 87 33.63 -44.36 5.16
N THR A 88 33.13 -45.54 5.56
CA THR A 88 31.77 -45.98 5.26
C THR A 88 31.02 -46.23 6.57
N PRO A 89 30.48 -45.20 7.19
CA PRO A 89 29.63 -45.33 8.37
C PRO A 89 28.23 -45.84 7.99
N GLY A 90 27.47 -46.27 9.00
CA GLY A 90 26.02 -46.32 8.93
C GLY A 90 25.45 -44.89 8.90
N ASN A 91 24.39 -44.64 9.67
CA ASN A 91 23.84 -43.27 9.74
C ASN A 91 24.68 -42.32 10.63
N LEU A 92 24.76 -41.09 10.25
CA LEU A 92 25.37 -40.01 11.03
C LEU A 92 24.29 -39.17 11.70
N TYR A 93 24.38 -38.94 13.00
CA TYR A 93 23.43 -38.12 13.76
C TYR A 93 24.15 -36.98 14.47
N PHE A 94 23.85 -35.75 14.07
CA PHE A 94 24.29 -34.55 14.76
C PHE A 94 23.20 -34.10 15.74
N LYS A 95 23.42 -34.40 17.04
CA LYS A 95 22.52 -34.07 18.16
C LYS A 95 23.08 -32.91 19.03
N ASN A 96 23.98 -32.12 18.46
CA ASN A 96 24.56 -30.94 19.10
C ASN A 96 23.56 -29.80 19.19
N ASN A 97 23.43 -29.18 20.36
CA ASN A 97 22.57 -28.01 20.59
C ASN A 97 23.40 -26.75 20.86
N LYS A 98 24.55 -26.87 21.51
CA LYS A 98 25.42 -25.78 21.93
C LYS A 98 26.70 -25.71 21.13
N LYS A 99 27.30 -26.85 20.83
CA LYS A 99 28.57 -26.95 20.12
C LYS A 99 28.39 -26.82 18.61
N VAL A 100 29.43 -26.34 17.94
CA VAL A 100 29.51 -26.23 16.49
C VAL A 100 30.43 -27.33 15.99
N TYR A 101 29.95 -28.17 15.11
CA TYR A 101 30.74 -29.20 14.45
C TYR A 101 31.29 -28.76 13.10
N SER A 102 32.47 -29.24 12.76
CA SER A 102 33.11 -29.03 11.46
C SER A 102 33.73 -30.33 10.98
N LEU A 103 33.11 -30.95 9.95
CA LEU A 103 33.69 -32.07 9.24
C LEU A 103 34.53 -31.54 8.10
N ALA A 104 35.78 -31.96 8.04
CA ALA A 104 36.75 -31.60 7.02
C ALA A 104 37.72 -32.79 6.80
N GLY A 105 38.70 -32.61 5.95
CA GLY A 105 39.72 -33.64 5.70
C GLY A 105 39.80 -34.00 4.22
N LYS A 106 40.71 -34.92 3.91
CA LYS A 106 40.94 -35.40 2.54
C LYS A 106 40.04 -36.62 2.20
N GLY A 107 39.54 -37.32 3.23
CA GLY A 107 38.69 -38.47 3.06
C GLY A 107 37.24 -38.10 2.79
N SER A 108 36.52 -39.02 2.16
CA SER A 108 35.09 -38.93 1.86
C SER A 108 34.27 -39.86 2.77
N ILE A 109 33.04 -39.45 3.06
CA ILE A 109 32.03 -40.31 3.65
C ILE A 109 31.34 -41.01 2.50
N LEU A 110 31.36 -42.36 2.53
CA LEU A 110 30.81 -43.27 1.51
C LEU A 110 29.60 -44.03 2.05
N GLY A 111 28.98 -44.84 1.19
CA GLY A 111 27.95 -45.81 1.54
C GLY A 111 26.51 -45.30 1.45
N GLU A 112 25.59 -46.09 1.99
CA GLU A 112 24.14 -45.84 1.93
C GLU A 112 23.58 -45.15 3.19
N GLY A 113 24.45 -44.86 4.17
CA GLY A 113 24.07 -44.14 5.38
C GLY A 113 23.59 -42.72 5.11
N SER A 114 22.73 -42.21 5.97
CA SER A 114 22.21 -40.85 5.90
C SER A 114 22.97 -39.87 6.84
N LEU A 115 23.01 -38.61 6.49
CA LEU A 115 23.44 -37.52 7.39
C LEU A 115 22.22 -36.84 8.00
N ASN A 116 22.08 -36.89 9.33
CA ASN A 116 20.93 -36.37 10.06
C ASN A 116 21.39 -35.27 11.04
N VAL A 117 20.84 -34.07 10.89
CA VAL A 117 20.98 -32.98 11.85
C VAL A 117 19.70 -32.88 12.65
N GLU A 118 19.75 -33.31 13.92
CA GLU A 118 18.60 -33.43 14.82
C GLU A 118 18.70 -32.46 16.01
N GLY A 119 19.88 -31.95 16.32
CA GLY A 119 20.10 -30.89 17.30
C GLY A 119 19.83 -29.49 16.74
N THR A 120 19.82 -28.48 17.60
CA THR A 120 19.63 -27.07 17.24
C THR A 120 20.94 -26.35 16.87
N GLY A 121 22.09 -27.03 16.98
CA GLY A 121 23.41 -26.46 16.72
C GLY A 121 23.74 -26.32 15.23
N THR A 122 24.99 -25.99 14.97
CA THR A 122 25.51 -25.78 13.61
C THR A 122 26.51 -26.89 13.23
N VAL A 123 26.41 -27.36 12.00
CA VAL A 123 27.29 -28.36 11.40
C VAL A 123 27.85 -27.84 10.08
N TYR A 124 29.16 -27.73 9.98
CA TYR A 124 29.87 -27.46 8.72
C TYR A 124 30.30 -28.78 8.09
N VAL A 125 30.02 -28.97 6.81
CA VAL A 125 30.51 -30.10 6.02
C VAL A 125 31.39 -29.56 4.89
N LYS A 126 32.71 -29.75 5.03
CA LYS A 126 33.71 -29.13 4.17
C LYS A 126 34.36 -30.10 3.19
N ASN A 127 34.37 -31.38 3.50
CA ASN A 127 34.89 -32.41 2.62
C ASN A 127 33.88 -32.80 1.52
N THR A 128 34.33 -33.35 0.44
CA THR A 128 33.50 -33.96 -0.60
C THR A 128 33.11 -35.35 -0.18
N ASN A 129 31.81 -35.65 -0.25
CA ASN A 129 31.25 -36.95 0.18
C ASN A 129 30.52 -37.65 -0.96
N LYS A 130 30.37 -38.99 -0.82
CA LYS A 130 29.77 -39.88 -1.82
C LYS A 130 28.65 -40.76 -1.20
N TYR A 131 28.17 -40.44 0.01
CA TYR A 131 27.05 -41.18 0.60
C TYR A 131 25.75 -40.93 -0.17
N SER A 132 24.85 -41.94 -0.17
CA SER A 132 23.60 -41.91 -0.95
C SER A 132 22.32 -41.97 -0.11
N GLY A 133 22.41 -42.11 1.22
CA GLY A 133 21.23 -42.27 2.08
C GLY A 133 20.46 -40.94 2.38
N GLY A 134 20.83 -39.85 1.74
CA GLY A 134 20.17 -38.57 1.91
C GLY A 134 20.71 -37.74 3.06
N THR A 135 20.30 -36.47 3.07
CA THR A 135 20.64 -35.49 4.13
C THR A 135 19.35 -35.00 4.76
N ASN A 136 19.16 -35.21 6.06
CA ASN A 136 17.96 -34.81 6.79
C ASN A 136 18.32 -33.72 7.81
N ILE A 137 17.74 -32.54 7.65
CA ILE A 137 17.96 -31.40 8.57
C ILE A 137 16.63 -31.16 9.31
N LYS A 138 16.57 -31.70 10.56
CA LYS A 138 15.37 -31.70 11.41
C LYS A 138 15.48 -30.66 12.55
N GLY A 139 15.93 -29.48 12.29
CA GLY A 139 16.30 -28.43 13.22
C GLY A 139 17.74 -28.01 12.97
N GLY A 140 18.33 -27.14 13.75
CA GLY A 140 19.72 -26.71 13.60
C GLY A 140 20.06 -26.15 12.19
N THR A 141 21.37 -26.03 11.96
CA THR A 141 21.89 -25.44 10.72
C THR A 141 22.99 -26.32 10.11
N LEU A 142 22.82 -26.70 8.86
CA LEU A 142 23.84 -27.38 8.05
C LEU A 142 24.44 -26.42 7.04
N ILE A 143 25.77 -26.33 7.01
CA ILE A 143 26.55 -25.44 6.13
C ILE A 143 27.51 -26.26 5.27
N PRO A 144 27.13 -26.58 4.02
CA PRO A 144 28.04 -27.25 3.08
C PRO A 144 29.00 -26.24 2.46
N THR A 145 30.19 -26.68 2.08
CA THR A 145 31.15 -25.88 1.29
C THR A 145 30.84 -25.95 -0.19
N THR A 146 30.33 -27.09 -0.66
CA THR A 146 29.95 -27.35 -2.05
C THR A 146 28.66 -28.15 -2.13
N LEU A 147 27.91 -27.96 -3.19
CA LEU A 147 26.74 -28.76 -3.54
C LEU A 147 26.95 -29.38 -4.91
N ALA A 148 26.58 -30.63 -5.06
CA ALA A 148 26.70 -31.33 -6.33
C ALA A 148 25.67 -30.82 -7.36
N ASN A 149 26.08 -30.81 -8.63
CA ASN A 149 25.19 -30.50 -9.75
C ASN A 149 25.52 -31.36 -10.96
N LYS A 150 24.49 -31.73 -11.72
CA LYS A 150 24.60 -32.69 -12.84
C LYS A 150 25.45 -32.15 -14.02
N ASP A 151 25.62 -30.83 -14.13
CA ASP A 151 26.29 -30.19 -15.24
C ASP A 151 27.76 -29.81 -14.91
N GLY A 152 28.30 -30.25 -13.77
CA GLY A 152 29.65 -29.88 -13.37
C GLY A 152 30.23 -30.68 -12.24
N LEU A 153 29.79 -30.50 -11.00
CA LEU A 153 30.32 -31.13 -9.81
C LEU A 153 29.50 -32.40 -9.47
N GLU A 154 30.00 -33.57 -9.81
CA GLU A 154 29.32 -34.85 -9.58
C GLU A 154 29.02 -35.11 -8.10
N TYR A 155 29.99 -34.83 -7.23
CA TYR A 155 29.90 -35.02 -5.78
C TYR A 155 30.19 -33.70 -5.05
N GLY A 156 29.40 -33.40 -4.05
CA GLY A 156 29.61 -32.25 -3.17
C GLY A 156 29.71 -32.64 -1.70
N SER A 157 29.62 -31.67 -0.83
CA SER A 157 29.63 -31.90 0.63
C SER A 157 28.48 -32.80 1.09
N LEU A 158 27.35 -32.83 0.37
CA LEU A 158 26.14 -33.58 0.70
C LEU A 158 25.87 -34.76 -0.24
N GLY A 159 26.95 -35.38 -0.78
CA GLY A 159 26.86 -36.52 -1.65
C GLY A 159 26.66 -36.17 -3.12
N ALA A 160 26.11 -37.13 -3.91
CA ALA A 160 25.85 -36.94 -5.34
C ALA A 160 24.69 -35.97 -5.62
N ALA A 161 24.61 -35.54 -6.87
CA ALA A 161 23.62 -34.54 -7.30
C ALA A 161 22.14 -34.96 -7.17
N ASP A 162 21.87 -36.28 -7.13
CA ASP A 162 20.53 -36.85 -6.92
C ASP A 162 20.22 -37.14 -5.45
N ASN A 163 21.21 -37.02 -4.58
CA ASN A 163 21.02 -37.22 -3.14
C ASN A 163 20.03 -36.16 -2.55
N THR A 164 18.96 -36.67 -1.93
CA THR A 164 17.88 -35.82 -1.44
C THR A 164 18.28 -35.05 -0.19
N ILE A 165 17.90 -33.77 -0.12
CA ILE A 165 18.00 -32.95 1.10
C ILE A 165 16.60 -32.71 1.66
N THR A 166 16.32 -33.28 2.86
CA THR A 166 15.05 -33.09 3.55
C THR A 166 15.18 -32.00 4.61
N LEU A 167 14.30 -30.99 4.57
CA LEU A 167 14.19 -29.93 5.56
C LEU A 167 12.89 -30.10 6.35
N SER A 168 12.97 -30.19 7.67
CA SER A 168 11.81 -30.30 8.54
C SER A 168 12.04 -29.58 9.88
N ASN A 169 10.98 -29.29 10.62
CA ASN A 169 11.05 -28.60 11.93
C ASN A 169 11.92 -27.32 11.88
N ASN A 170 11.77 -26.54 10.81
CA ASN A 170 12.58 -25.34 10.53
C ASN A 170 14.09 -25.59 10.40
N GLY A 171 14.51 -26.81 10.06
CA GLY A 171 15.90 -27.13 9.75
C GLY A 171 16.46 -26.24 8.65
N THR A 172 17.68 -25.76 8.84
CA THR A 172 18.29 -24.72 7.99
C THR A 172 19.41 -25.29 7.12
N LEU A 173 19.24 -25.21 5.80
CA LEU A 173 20.35 -25.30 4.85
C LEU A 173 20.93 -23.91 4.63
N LYS A 174 22.16 -23.69 5.10
CA LYS A 174 22.84 -22.39 4.96
C LYS A 174 23.96 -22.43 3.93
N VAL A 175 23.87 -21.55 2.93
CA VAL A 175 24.83 -21.45 1.82
C VAL A 175 25.47 -20.08 1.83
N THR A 176 26.79 -20.00 1.99
CA THR A 176 27.53 -18.76 2.21
C THR A 176 28.23 -18.21 0.95
N ALA A 177 28.24 -18.99 -0.13
CA ALA A 177 28.80 -18.59 -1.42
C ALA A 177 27.80 -18.84 -2.55
N GLY A 178 28.09 -18.37 -3.76
CA GLY A 178 27.31 -18.73 -4.95
C GLY A 178 27.47 -20.21 -5.27
N MET A 179 26.36 -20.94 -5.46
CA MET A 179 26.34 -22.38 -5.76
C MET A 179 25.21 -22.73 -6.72
N THR A 180 25.43 -23.76 -7.52
CA THR A 180 24.39 -24.46 -8.28
C THR A 180 24.23 -25.85 -7.70
N ALA A 181 22.99 -26.27 -7.40
CA ALA A 181 22.67 -27.56 -6.82
C ALA A 181 21.61 -28.30 -7.65
N SER A 182 21.83 -29.60 -7.91
CA SER A 182 20.83 -30.48 -8.52
C SER A 182 20.14 -31.38 -7.50
N HIS A 183 20.49 -31.27 -6.22
CA HIS A 183 19.83 -32.00 -5.15
C HIS A 183 18.32 -31.72 -5.12
N PRO A 184 17.46 -32.75 -5.11
CA PRO A 184 16.05 -32.59 -4.77
C PRO A 184 15.90 -32.12 -3.34
N ILE A 185 15.11 -31.05 -3.12
CA ILE A 185 14.74 -30.57 -1.77
C ILE A 185 13.36 -31.13 -1.42
N VAL A 186 13.23 -31.70 -0.23
CA VAL A 186 11.95 -32.16 0.32
C VAL A 186 11.61 -31.41 1.57
N LEU A 187 10.43 -30.78 1.61
CA LEU A 187 9.91 -30.09 2.79
C LEU A 187 9.06 -31.08 3.61
N GLY A 188 9.52 -31.43 4.79
CA GLY A 188 8.81 -32.27 5.75
C GLY A 188 7.92 -31.43 6.70
N GLU A 189 7.54 -32.01 7.83
CA GLU A 189 6.70 -31.37 8.84
C GLU A 189 7.34 -30.08 9.34
N ASP A 190 6.51 -29.02 9.49
CA ASP A 190 6.89 -27.67 9.89
C ASP A 190 7.98 -27.03 9.01
N GLY A 191 8.11 -27.52 7.77
CA GLY A 191 8.89 -26.90 6.73
C GLY A 191 10.39 -26.75 6.99
N GLY A 192 11.03 -25.89 6.23
CA GLY A 192 12.47 -25.66 6.34
C GLY A 192 12.94 -24.31 5.85
N VAL A 193 14.19 -24.00 6.18
CA VAL A 193 14.85 -22.72 5.91
C VAL A 193 15.97 -22.91 4.89
N ILE A 194 15.94 -22.11 3.84
CA ILE A 194 17.09 -21.89 2.94
C ILE A 194 17.66 -20.51 3.24
N ASN A 195 18.87 -20.49 3.80
CA ASN A 195 19.58 -19.25 4.15
C ASN A 195 20.81 -19.09 3.26
N ASN A 196 20.73 -18.23 2.26
CA ASN A 196 21.86 -17.99 1.35
C ASN A 196 22.26 -16.52 1.28
N THR A 197 23.57 -16.27 1.27
CA THR A 197 24.14 -14.92 1.11
C THR A 197 24.61 -14.63 -0.31
N GLY A 198 24.99 -15.64 -1.06
CA GLY A 198 25.25 -15.58 -2.50
C GLY A 198 24.04 -16.06 -3.32
N THR A 199 24.22 -16.21 -4.63
CA THR A 199 23.18 -16.82 -5.49
C THR A 199 23.22 -18.33 -5.35
N LEU A 200 22.09 -18.91 -4.89
CA LEU A 200 21.88 -20.36 -4.90
C LEU A 200 20.91 -20.71 -6.02
N ILE A 201 21.37 -21.48 -6.97
CA ILE A 201 20.57 -21.98 -8.10
C ILE A 201 20.17 -23.43 -7.80
N LEU A 202 18.85 -23.70 -7.76
CA LEU A 202 18.29 -25.01 -7.54
C LEU A 202 17.73 -25.60 -8.83
N ASN A 203 18.42 -26.62 -9.38
CA ASN A 203 17.98 -27.39 -10.56
C ASN A 203 17.18 -28.66 -10.18
N GLY A 204 17.33 -29.14 -8.95
CA GLY A 204 16.69 -30.40 -8.46
C GLY A 204 15.22 -30.25 -8.06
N GLY A 205 14.72 -29.03 -7.95
CA GLY A 205 13.35 -28.73 -7.55
C GLY A 205 13.07 -28.89 -6.05
N ILE A 206 11.88 -28.46 -5.65
CA ILE A 206 11.40 -28.53 -4.27
C ILE A 206 10.07 -29.30 -4.28
N LYS A 207 9.90 -30.26 -3.35
CA LYS A 207 8.70 -31.10 -3.23
C LYS A 207 8.20 -31.08 -1.80
N LYS A 208 6.91 -31.25 -1.62
CA LYS A 208 6.31 -31.54 -0.31
C LYS A 208 6.49 -33.00 0.03
N GLY A 209 7.05 -33.28 1.19
CA GLY A 209 7.12 -34.58 1.82
C GLY A 209 5.92 -34.86 2.74
N ALA A 210 6.10 -35.77 3.66
CA ALA A 210 5.12 -36.11 4.70
C ALA A 210 5.01 -34.95 5.73
N GLY A 211 3.88 -34.89 6.45
CA GLY A 211 3.64 -33.93 7.52
C GLY A 211 2.74 -32.78 7.10
N LYS A 212 2.67 -31.76 7.96
CA LYS A 212 1.87 -30.54 7.79
C LYS A 212 2.81 -29.32 7.75
N ASN A 213 2.25 -28.15 7.38
CA ASN A 213 2.96 -26.87 7.39
C ASN A 213 4.30 -26.92 6.63
N ARG A 214 4.29 -27.49 5.42
CA ARG A 214 5.49 -27.65 4.58
C ARG A 214 5.86 -26.34 3.93
N ASP A 215 6.16 -25.36 4.80
CA ASP A 215 6.51 -24.00 4.42
C ASP A 215 7.99 -23.89 4.06
N LEU A 216 8.28 -22.99 3.15
CA LEU A 216 9.65 -22.63 2.79
C LEU A 216 9.97 -21.22 3.30
N TYR A 217 11.02 -21.12 4.10
CA TYR A 217 11.50 -19.83 4.60
C TYR A 217 12.80 -19.44 3.88
N LYS A 218 12.75 -18.40 3.08
CA LYS A 218 13.93 -17.81 2.46
C LYS A 218 14.54 -16.77 3.38
N MET A 219 15.77 -17.02 3.81
CA MET A 219 16.61 -16.17 4.66
C MET A 219 17.90 -15.78 3.93
N GLY A 220 18.62 -14.80 4.46
CA GLY A 220 19.88 -14.31 3.90
C GLY A 220 19.66 -13.39 2.68
N ALA A 221 20.60 -12.47 2.47
CA ALA A 221 20.48 -11.39 1.49
C ALA A 221 20.66 -11.83 0.03
N GLY A 222 21.08 -13.09 -0.20
CA GLY A 222 21.34 -13.62 -1.55
C GLY A 222 20.06 -13.93 -2.35
N THR A 223 20.27 -14.35 -3.58
CA THR A 223 19.22 -14.78 -4.49
C THR A 223 19.05 -16.30 -4.43
N LEU A 224 17.84 -16.77 -4.16
CA LEU A 224 17.43 -18.15 -4.39
C LEU A 224 16.78 -18.22 -5.76
N GLN A 225 17.46 -18.85 -6.71
CA GLN A 225 16.96 -19.05 -8.07
C GLN A 225 16.40 -20.46 -8.19
N LEU A 226 15.15 -20.58 -8.62
CA LEU A 226 14.44 -21.84 -8.80
C LEU A 226 14.33 -22.13 -10.30
N ASN A 227 15.05 -23.15 -10.75
CA ASN A 227 15.10 -23.56 -12.16
C ASN A 227 14.20 -24.76 -12.46
N SER A 228 13.49 -25.26 -11.46
CA SER A 228 12.62 -26.42 -11.58
C SER A 228 11.40 -26.23 -10.69
N THR A 229 10.45 -27.16 -10.75
CA THR A 229 9.20 -27.11 -9.98
C THR A 229 9.46 -26.87 -8.49
N ALA A 230 8.66 -25.99 -7.89
CA ALA A 230 8.71 -25.69 -6.46
C ALA A 230 7.33 -25.90 -5.84
N ASP A 231 7.20 -26.90 -4.98
CA ASP A 231 5.98 -27.22 -4.27
C ASP A 231 6.18 -27.04 -2.76
N PHE A 232 5.36 -26.18 -2.17
CA PHE A 232 5.34 -25.80 -0.75
C PHE A 232 3.93 -25.40 -0.36
N ASP A 233 3.64 -25.30 0.93
CA ASP A 233 2.36 -24.75 1.39
C ASP A 233 2.38 -23.22 1.33
N VAL A 234 3.34 -22.58 1.97
CA VAL A 234 3.60 -21.12 1.89
C VAL A 234 5.10 -20.86 1.72
N LEU A 235 5.45 -19.87 0.90
CA LEU A 235 6.82 -19.34 0.82
C LEU A 235 6.91 -18.01 1.57
N TYR A 236 7.71 -17.95 2.61
CA TYR A 236 8.03 -16.72 3.32
C TYR A 236 9.36 -16.15 2.84
N ILE A 237 9.34 -15.00 2.20
CA ILE A 237 10.56 -14.27 1.84
C ILE A 237 10.87 -13.28 2.96
N ASN A 238 11.77 -13.68 3.87
CA ASN A 238 12.16 -12.86 5.00
C ASN A 238 13.34 -11.93 4.66
N GLN A 239 14.23 -12.36 3.75
CA GLN A 239 15.39 -11.60 3.30
C GLN A 239 15.77 -11.97 1.86
N GLY A 240 16.36 -11.02 1.12
CA GLY A 240 16.92 -11.23 -0.20
C GLY A 240 15.89 -11.41 -1.30
N THR A 241 16.23 -12.22 -2.28
CA THR A 241 15.46 -12.41 -3.52
C THR A 241 15.09 -13.88 -3.70
N VAL A 242 13.86 -14.13 -4.14
CA VAL A 242 13.47 -15.38 -4.79
C VAL A 242 13.24 -15.08 -6.26
N TYR A 243 13.94 -15.80 -7.12
CA TYR A 243 13.86 -15.69 -8.56
C TYR A 243 13.28 -16.98 -9.16
N ASP A 244 12.08 -16.87 -9.69
CA ASP A 244 11.42 -17.92 -10.46
C ASP A 244 11.97 -17.91 -11.89
N PHE A 245 12.77 -18.88 -12.23
CA PHE A 245 13.42 -18.99 -13.53
C PHE A 245 12.97 -20.26 -14.23
N GLN A 246 12.29 -20.15 -15.35
CA GLN A 246 11.76 -21.27 -16.15
C GLN A 246 10.95 -22.30 -15.37
N ASP A 247 9.70 -22.44 -15.64
CA ASP A 247 8.80 -23.54 -15.21
C ASP A 247 8.55 -23.71 -13.68
N ALA A 248 9.17 -22.91 -12.82
CA ALA A 248 8.94 -22.96 -11.38
C ALA A 248 7.69 -22.15 -10.94
N HIS A 249 6.68 -22.04 -11.79
CA HIS A 249 5.52 -21.20 -11.58
C HIS A 249 4.87 -21.36 -10.20
N PHE A 250 4.62 -20.24 -9.54
CA PHE A 250 3.97 -20.17 -8.24
C PHE A 250 2.44 -20.15 -8.32
N SER A 251 1.88 -20.59 -9.45
CA SER A 251 0.44 -20.62 -9.66
C SER A 251 -0.27 -21.45 -8.57
N GLY A 252 -1.27 -20.86 -7.93
CA GLY A 252 -1.99 -21.46 -6.80
C GLY A 252 -1.26 -21.42 -5.46
N LYS A 253 -0.05 -20.90 -5.41
CA LYS A 253 0.74 -20.79 -4.17
C LYS A 253 0.50 -19.45 -3.46
N THR A 254 0.85 -19.40 -2.19
CA THR A 254 0.89 -18.18 -1.39
C THR A 254 2.33 -17.81 -1.10
N ILE A 255 2.68 -16.57 -1.43
CA ILE A 255 3.99 -15.97 -1.19
C ILE A 255 3.82 -14.81 -0.19
N VAL A 256 4.50 -14.88 0.94
CA VAL A 256 4.49 -13.82 1.97
C VAL A 256 5.78 -13.01 1.87
N LEU A 257 5.67 -11.75 1.52
CA LEU A 257 6.80 -10.81 1.49
C LEU A 257 7.02 -10.27 2.91
N ASN A 258 7.71 -11.06 3.74
CA ASN A 258 7.79 -10.90 5.20
C ASN A 258 9.05 -10.15 5.68
N GLY A 259 9.71 -9.42 4.83
CA GLY A 259 10.91 -8.68 5.15
C GLY A 259 10.80 -7.18 4.86
N ASN A 260 11.96 -6.57 4.68
CA ASN A 260 12.05 -5.18 4.24
C ASN A 260 12.69 -5.14 2.85
N LYS A 261 11.92 -4.69 1.87
CA LYS A 261 12.30 -4.67 0.43
C LYS A 261 12.78 -6.04 -0.08
N VAL A 262 12.16 -7.11 0.41
CA VAL A 262 12.40 -8.45 -0.13
C VAL A 262 11.85 -8.56 -1.54
N VAL A 263 12.48 -9.40 -2.37
CA VAL A 263 12.19 -9.42 -3.82
C VAL A 263 11.61 -10.75 -4.24
N LEU A 264 10.48 -10.67 -4.94
CA LEU A 264 9.93 -11.75 -5.75
C LEU A 264 10.11 -11.36 -7.22
N GLN A 265 10.81 -12.17 -7.98
CA GLN A 265 11.10 -11.90 -9.39
C GLN A 265 10.70 -13.10 -10.25
N ALA A 266 9.96 -12.84 -11.32
CA ALA A 266 9.64 -13.81 -12.35
C ALA A 266 10.71 -13.80 -13.49
N SER A 267 10.62 -14.75 -14.40
CA SER A 267 11.67 -15.08 -15.38
C SER A 267 11.95 -14.01 -16.44
N ASN A 268 11.14 -12.97 -16.57
CA ASN A 268 11.18 -11.99 -17.68
C ASN A 268 10.92 -12.62 -19.06
N SER A 269 10.18 -13.70 -19.14
CA SER A 269 9.80 -14.31 -20.41
C SER A 269 8.77 -13.42 -21.12
N ILE A 270 9.16 -12.84 -22.25
CA ILE A 270 8.26 -12.02 -23.09
C ILE A 270 7.19 -12.87 -23.83
N TYR A 271 7.27 -14.17 -23.74
CA TYR A 271 6.39 -15.10 -24.46
C TYR A 271 5.45 -15.89 -23.55
N SER A 272 5.45 -15.63 -22.25
CA SER A 272 4.51 -16.24 -21.33
C SER A 272 3.09 -15.76 -21.66
N SER A 273 2.31 -16.60 -22.35
CA SER A 273 0.85 -16.41 -22.52
C SER A 273 0.05 -17.07 -21.38
N ASN A 274 0.73 -17.41 -20.29
CA ASN A 274 0.17 -18.19 -19.18
C ASN A 274 -0.62 -17.28 -18.25
N SER A 275 -1.56 -17.87 -17.53
CA SER A 275 -2.22 -17.26 -16.40
C SER A 275 -1.58 -17.73 -15.11
N ASP A 276 -1.22 -16.83 -14.22
CA ASP A 276 -0.67 -17.11 -12.91
C ASP A 276 -1.62 -16.61 -11.81
N ASN A 277 -2.03 -17.52 -10.93
CA ASN A 277 -2.88 -17.21 -9.79
C ASN A 277 -2.11 -17.16 -8.46
N VAL A 278 -0.84 -16.75 -8.51
CA VAL A 278 -0.02 -16.55 -7.31
C VAL A 278 -0.70 -15.57 -6.35
N ASN A 279 -0.85 -15.98 -5.10
CA ASN A 279 -1.35 -15.12 -4.03
C ASN A 279 -0.17 -14.46 -3.33
N ILE A 280 -0.20 -13.14 -3.20
CA ILE A 280 0.84 -12.38 -2.52
C ILE A 280 0.26 -11.76 -1.26
N GLU A 281 0.96 -11.93 -0.15
CA GLU A 281 0.67 -11.26 1.10
C GLU A 281 1.85 -10.37 1.52
N VAL A 282 1.55 -9.14 1.93
CA VAL A 282 2.55 -8.22 2.49
C VAL A 282 2.08 -7.80 3.88
N PRO A 283 2.60 -8.40 4.95
CA PRO A 283 2.17 -8.10 6.31
C PRO A 283 2.43 -6.65 6.71
N LYS A 284 1.70 -6.17 7.69
CA LYS A 284 1.87 -4.82 8.26
C LYS A 284 3.31 -4.54 8.68
N GLY A 285 3.83 -3.38 8.30
CA GLY A 285 5.21 -2.97 8.59
C GLY A 285 6.27 -3.68 7.76
N LYS A 286 5.86 -4.54 6.81
CA LYS A 286 6.76 -5.21 5.86
C LYS A 286 6.70 -4.52 4.50
N SER A 287 7.73 -4.80 3.70
CA SER A 287 7.77 -4.30 2.33
C SER A 287 8.37 -5.31 1.36
N GLY A 288 7.82 -5.36 0.18
CA GLY A 288 8.27 -6.23 -0.89
C GLY A 288 8.40 -5.54 -2.23
N VAL A 289 9.14 -6.17 -3.11
CA VAL A 289 9.31 -5.79 -4.51
C VAL A 289 8.89 -6.96 -5.36
N TRP A 290 8.00 -6.74 -6.30
CA TRP A 290 7.55 -7.75 -7.25
C TRP A 290 7.89 -7.34 -8.67
N TYR A 291 8.63 -8.20 -9.36
CA TYR A 291 8.90 -8.11 -10.80
C TYR A 291 8.11 -9.21 -11.51
N PRO A 292 6.88 -8.92 -11.96
CA PRO A 292 6.06 -9.88 -12.69
C PRO A 292 6.59 -10.09 -14.11
N ASP A 293 6.28 -11.23 -14.71
CA ASP A 293 6.49 -11.47 -16.12
C ASP A 293 5.62 -10.59 -17.01
N GLY A 294 6.14 -10.22 -18.18
CA GLY A 294 5.35 -9.62 -19.23
C GLY A 294 4.38 -10.62 -19.88
N ARG A 295 3.18 -10.14 -20.27
CA ARG A 295 2.11 -10.94 -20.92
C ARG A 295 1.55 -12.10 -20.09
N CYS A 296 1.88 -12.20 -18.83
CA CYS A 296 1.25 -13.15 -17.90
C CYS A 296 0.01 -12.54 -17.26
N ASP A 297 -1.11 -13.25 -17.30
CA ASP A 297 -2.36 -12.81 -16.66
C ASP A 297 -2.33 -13.15 -15.18
N TYR A 298 -2.09 -12.17 -14.32
CA TYR A 298 -2.05 -12.35 -12.87
C TYR A 298 -3.47 -12.32 -12.29
N THR A 299 -3.97 -13.49 -11.89
CA THR A 299 -5.33 -13.67 -11.36
C THR A 299 -5.37 -13.91 -9.84
N GLY A 300 -4.21 -14.04 -9.20
CA GLY A 300 -4.08 -14.26 -7.77
C GLY A 300 -4.45 -13.05 -6.93
N LYS A 301 -4.57 -13.26 -5.63
CA LYS A 301 -4.94 -12.25 -4.65
C LYS A 301 -3.72 -11.47 -4.18
N LEU A 302 -3.92 -10.19 -3.88
CA LEU A 302 -3.00 -9.40 -3.07
C LEU A 302 -3.68 -9.06 -1.75
N THR A 303 -3.00 -9.34 -0.62
CA THR A 303 -3.54 -9.16 0.74
C THR A 303 -2.50 -8.55 1.69
N GLY A 304 -2.94 -8.06 2.86
CA GLY A 304 -2.10 -7.47 3.88
C GLY A 304 -2.14 -5.95 3.92
N GLU A 305 -1.33 -5.38 4.81
CA GLU A 305 -1.29 -3.93 5.11
C GLU A 305 0.08 -3.29 4.82
N GLY A 306 1.03 -4.05 4.29
CA GLY A 306 2.40 -3.60 4.03
C GLY A 306 2.52 -2.76 2.75
N THR A 307 3.76 -2.56 2.31
CA THR A 307 4.06 -1.81 1.08
C THR A 307 4.61 -2.75 0.02
N ILE A 308 4.08 -2.65 -1.20
CA ILE A 308 4.59 -3.41 -2.33
C ILE A 308 4.96 -2.49 -3.49
N ASP A 309 6.18 -2.66 -4.01
CA ASP A 309 6.64 -2.07 -5.25
C ASP A 309 6.39 -3.09 -6.37
N ILE A 310 5.54 -2.78 -7.33
CA ILE A 310 5.24 -3.65 -8.47
C ILE A 310 5.83 -3.00 -9.73
N TYR A 311 6.77 -3.67 -10.37
CA TYR A 311 7.45 -3.18 -11.54
C TYR A 311 6.89 -3.80 -12.82
N ALA A 312 6.20 -3.02 -13.64
CA ALA A 312 5.97 -3.41 -15.02
C ALA A 312 7.31 -3.37 -15.78
N THR A 313 7.88 -4.53 -16.08
CA THR A 313 9.24 -4.65 -16.63
C THR A 313 9.30 -4.84 -18.14
N TRP A 314 8.29 -5.52 -18.69
CA TRP A 314 8.21 -5.84 -20.11
C TRP A 314 6.96 -5.19 -20.75
N ILE A 315 6.49 -5.74 -21.83
CA ILE A 315 5.51 -5.13 -22.73
C ILE A 315 4.16 -4.78 -22.06
N ARG A 316 3.63 -5.62 -21.19
CA ARG A 316 2.40 -5.42 -20.44
C ARG A 316 2.27 -6.47 -19.34
N CYS A 317 1.72 -6.05 -18.21
CA CYS A 317 1.47 -6.91 -17.06
C CYS A 317 -0.01 -6.75 -16.67
N PRO A 318 -0.91 -7.65 -17.14
CA PRO A 318 -2.31 -7.59 -16.78
C PRO A 318 -2.57 -8.17 -15.38
N PHE A 319 -3.14 -7.32 -14.52
CA PHE A 319 -3.51 -7.68 -13.16
C PHE A 319 -5.04 -7.83 -13.09
N ASN A 320 -5.52 -9.07 -13.08
CA ASN A 320 -6.93 -9.45 -13.10
C ASN A 320 -7.44 -9.92 -11.72
N GLY A 321 -6.54 -10.13 -10.76
CA GLY A 321 -6.82 -10.73 -9.47
C GLY A 321 -7.64 -9.85 -8.52
N ASN A 322 -8.25 -10.46 -7.51
CA ASN A 322 -9.00 -9.74 -6.49
C ASN A 322 -8.07 -9.15 -5.42
N TRP A 323 -7.82 -7.85 -5.49
CA TRP A 323 -6.97 -7.10 -4.55
C TRP A 323 -7.78 -6.22 -3.58
N SER A 324 -9.11 -6.38 -3.54
CA SER A 324 -10.02 -5.55 -2.74
C SER A 324 -9.79 -5.62 -1.22
N LYS A 325 -9.06 -6.63 -0.76
CA LYS A 325 -8.71 -6.84 0.66
C LYS A 325 -7.31 -6.31 1.03
N PHE A 326 -6.58 -5.77 0.09
CA PHE A 326 -5.30 -5.15 0.38
C PHE A 326 -5.49 -3.76 0.98
N GLU A 327 -4.91 -3.49 2.14
CA GLU A 327 -5.06 -2.24 2.89
C GLU A 327 -3.78 -1.38 2.89
N GLY A 328 -2.70 -1.92 2.34
CA GLY A 328 -1.38 -1.30 2.32
C GLY A 328 -1.19 -0.23 1.25
N THR A 329 0.07 -0.12 0.81
CA THR A 329 0.45 0.79 -0.28
C THR A 329 0.98 -0.01 -1.48
N ILE A 330 0.44 0.25 -2.64
CA ILE A 330 0.92 -0.25 -3.92
C ILE A 330 1.66 0.88 -4.63
N ASN A 331 2.95 0.72 -4.82
CA ASN A 331 3.74 1.57 -5.70
C ASN A 331 3.76 0.92 -7.08
N ALA A 332 2.92 1.39 -7.97
CA ALA A 332 2.98 1.01 -9.38
C ALA A 332 4.19 1.69 -10.01
N LYS A 333 5.15 0.91 -10.47
CA LYS A 333 6.42 1.38 -11.02
C LYS A 333 6.64 0.86 -12.44
N ARG A 334 7.27 1.67 -13.23
CA ARG A 334 7.76 1.27 -14.54
C ARG A 334 9.19 0.78 -14.42
N GLY A 335 9.48 -0.43 -14.90
CA GLY A 335 10.81 -1.03 -14.93
C GLY A 335 11.76 -0.32 -15.90
N ASN A 336 12.99 -0.78 -15.95
CA ASN A 336 13.99 -0.24 -16.87
C ASN A 336 13.69 -0.64 -18.33
N LYS A 337 14.05 0.23 -19.21
CA LYS A 337 13.91 0.19 -20.64
C LYS A 337 14.56 -1.03 -21.28
N ASN A 338 13.80 -1.90 -21.88
CA ASN A 338 14.26 -2.60 -23.06
C ASN A 338 13.21 -2.41 -24.15
N ALA A 339 13.48 -2.76 -25.36
CA ALA A 339 12.82 -2.38 -26.62
C ALA A 339 11.28 -2.50 -26.68
N TYR A 340 10.64 -2.99 -25.64
CA TYR A 340 9.19 -3.12 -25.50
C TYR A 340 8.75 -2.35 -24.25
N GLU A 341 7.75 -1.51 -24.39
CA GLU A 341 7.38 -0.50 -23.43
C GLU A 341 6.46 -1.08 -22.36
N PRO A 342 6.92 -1.16 -21.12
CA PRO A 342 6.16 -1.79 -20.07
C PRO A 342 4.93 -0.96 -19.72
N VAL A 343 3.76 -1.61 -19.75
CA VAL A 343 2.46 -1.07 -19.40
C VAL A 343 1.93 -1.80 -18.17
N PHE A 344 1.49 -1.04 -17.19
CA PHE A 344 0.82 -1.58 -16.02
C PHE A 344 -0.69 -1.65 -16.32
N ASP A 345 -1.18 -2.85 -16.64
CA ASP A 345 -2.57 -3.08 -17.00
C ASP A 345 -3.38 -3.48 -15.78
N PHE A 346 -4.01 -2.52 -15.10
CA PHE A 346 -4.93 -2.81 -14.01
C PHE A 346 -6.31 -3.15 -14.57
N ASN A 347 -6.55 -4.43 -14.76
CA ASN A 347 -7.64 -4.93 -15.58
C ASN A 347 -8.79 -5.57 -14.76
N ASN A 348 -8.72 -5.54 -13.44
CA ASN A 348 -9.75 -6.10 -12.57
C ASN A 348 -10.82 -5.06 -12.19
N THR A 349 -12.04 -5.54 -11.91
CA THR A 349 -13.17 -4.73 -11.46
C THR A 349 -13.32 -4.68 -9.93
N TYR A 350 -12.58 -5.49 -9.21
CA TYR A 350 -12.63 -5.52 -7.74
C TYR A 350 -12.01 -4.26 -7.14
N GLY A 351 -10.99 -3.70 -7.82
CA GLY A 351 -10.27 -2.54 -7.35
C GLY A 351 -9.42 -2.78 -6.10
N ILE A 352 -9.04 -1.67 -5.51
CA ILE A 352 -8.22 -1.57 -4.30
C ILE A 352 -8.80 -0.52 -3.35
N PRO A 353 -10.07 -0.68 -2.90
CA PRO A 353 -10.81 0.37 -2.18
C PRO A 353 -10.19 0.74 -0.83
N LEU A 354 -9.36 -0.12 -0.27
CA LEU A 354 -8.72 0.06 1.05
C LEU A 354 -7.23 0.43 0.94
N ALA A 355 -6.64 0.37 -0.25
CA ALA A 355 -5.22 0.60 -0.46
C ALA A 355 -4.90 2.03 -0.92
N THR A 356 -3.65 2.43 -0.70
CA THR A 356 -3.07 3.59 -1.37
C THR A 356 -2.40 3.15 -2.66
N LEU A 357 -2.78 3.74 -3.79
CA LEU A 357 -2.09 3.58 -5.06
C LEU A 357 -1.14 4.77 -5.28
N ASN A 358 0.14 4.49 -5.43
CA ASN A 358 1.13 5.48 -5.82
C ASN A 358 1.61 5.20 -7.24
N VAL A 359 1.36 6.14 -8.16
CA VAL A 359 1.69 6.00 -9.59
C VAL A 359 2.98 6.74 -9.89
N ASP A 360 4.01 5.99 -10.29
CA ASP A 360 5.37 6.49 -10.58
C ASP A 360 5.36 7.52 -11.73
N SER A 361 6.17 8.57 -11.63
CA SER A 361 6.34 9.63 -12.64
C SER A 361 6.80 9.13 -14.01
N ARG A 362 7.38 7.94 -14.08
CA ARG A 362 7.79 7.31 -15.36
C ARG A 362 6.62 6.79 -16.18
N PHE A 363 5.41 6.70 -15.62
CA PHE A 363 4.20 6.52 -16.41
C PHE A 363 3.85 7.84 -17.09
N THR A 364 3.90 7.86 -18.41
CA THR A 364 3.67 9.03 -19.27
C THR A 364 2.41 8.82 -20.11
N LYS A 365 2.08 9.79 -20.96
CA LYS A 365 0.94 9.66 -21.88
C LYS A 365 1.07 8.44 -22.81
N ASP A 366 2.28 8.14 -23.27
CA ASP A 366 2.54 7.05 -24.20
C ASP A 366 2.68 5.69 -23.47
N TYR A 367 3.02 5.71 -22.18
CA TYR A 367 3.27 4.53 -21.34
C TYR A 367 2.59 4.71 -20.00
N SER A 368 1.29 4.56 -19.98
CA SER A 368 0.47 4.90 -18.83
C SER A 368 0.22 3.71 -17.88
N PHE A 369 -0.22 4.01 -16.69
CA PHE A 369 -1.00 3.08 -15.88
C PHE A 369 -2.37 2.94 -16.54
N CYS A 370 -2.67 1.77 -17.09
CA CYS A 370 -3.87 1.53 -17.89
C CYS A 370 -4.98 0.88 -17.08
N THR A 371 -6.21 1.33 -17.28
CA THR A 371 -7.40 0.74 -16.66
C THR A 371 -8.23 -0.11 -17.63
N ASN A 372 -7.85 -0.12 -18.90
CA ASN A 372 -8.51 -0.87 -19.99
C ASN A 372 -10.05 -0.73 -20.01
N GLY A 373 -10.55 0.47 -19.73
CA GLY A 373 -11.99 0.74 -19.66
C GLY A 373 -12.70 0.13 -18.44
N LYS A 374 -12.01 -0.45 -17.47
CA LYS A 374 -12.60 -1.02 -16.26
C LYS A 374 -12.90 0.05 -15.23
N SER A 375 -14.07 -0.06 -14.60
CA SER A 375 -14.46 0.77 -13.46
C SER A 375 -14.09 0.08 -12.16
N PHE A 376 -13.41 0.79 -11.26
CA PHE A 376 -13.01 0.25 -9.96
C PHE A 376 -12.79 1.34 -8.91
N ALA A 377 -12.64 0.92 -7.66
CA ALA A 377 -12.39 1.80 -6.52
C ALA A 377 -10.91 1.79 -6.11
N ILE A 378 -10.40 2.95 -5.70
CA ILE A 378 -9.07 3.19 -5.14
C ILE A 378 -9.23 3.83 -3.76
N GLY A 379 -8.56 3.30 -2.73
CA GLY A 379 -8.66 3.83 -1.37
C GLY A 379 -8.09 5.24 -1.22
N ALA A 380 -6.87 5.45 -1.69
CA ALA A 380 -6.23 6.76 -1.80
C ALA A 380 -5.29 6.76 -3.02
N LEU A 381 -5.09 7.92 -3.64
CA LEU A 381 -4.28 8.05 -4.85
C LEU A 381 -3.14 9.06 -4.63
N SER A 382 -1.92 8.68 -4.99
CA SER A 382 -0.72 9.52 -4.87
C SER A 382 0.22 9.35 -6.07
N GLY A 383 1.28 10.13 -6.11
CA GLY A 383 2.27 10.09 -7.19
C GLY A 383 2.05 11.17 -8.24
N THR A 384 2.82 11.06 -9.33
CA THR A 384 2.88 12.06 -10.41
C THR A 384 2.74 11.44 -11.80
N GLY A 385 2.43 10.13 -11.88
CA GLY A 385 2.33 9.42 -13.14
C GLY A 385 1.01 9.63 -13.88
N TYR A 386 0.90 9.05 -15.04
CA TYR A 386 -0.24 9.17 -15.96
C TYR A 386 -1.14 7.94 -15.87
N ILE A 387 -2.43 8.15 -15.60
CA ILE A 387 -3.47 7.12 -15.59
C ILE A 387 -4.31 7.28 -16.85
N SER A 388 -4.48 6.22 -17.63
CA SER A 388 -5.30 6.21 -18.84
C SER A 388 -6.42 5.19 -18.75
N ASN A 389 -7.61 5.54 -19.26
CA ASN A 389 -8.70 4.57 -19.43
C ASN A 389 -8.53 3.69 -20.66
N GLY A 390 -7.66 4.09 -21.58
CA GLY A 390 -7.26 3.29 -22.73
C GLY A 390 -6.12 2.34 -22.37
N GLY A 391 -5.85 1.41 -23.26
CA GLY A 391 -4.76 0.46 -23.19
C GLY A 391 -4.78 -0.40 -24.44
N ASN A 392 -3.92 -1.42 -24.49
CA ASN A 392 -3.88 -2.33 -25.63
C ASN A 392 -5.14 -3.19 -25.80
N PHE A 393 -6.05 -3.20 -24.80
CA PHE A 393 -7.23 -4.10 -24.75
C PHE A 393 -8.58 -3.40 -24.73
N GLY A 394 -8.63 -2.09 -24.82
CA GLY A 394 -9.90 -1.39 -24.91
C GLY A 394 -9.83 0.10 -24.63
N SER A 395 -10.75 0.82 -25.22
CA SER A 395 -11.09 2.19 -24.85
C SER A 395 -12.58 2.21 -24.54
N GLY A 396 -12.97 2.77 -23.42
CA GLY A 396 -14.37 2.82 -23.01
C GLY A 396 -14.66 3.98 -22.09
N THR A 397 -15.90 4.05 -21.64
CA THR A 397 -16.26 4.91 -20.53
C THR A 397 -16.09 4.10 -19.24
N ASN A 398 -15.19 4.54 -18.36
CA ASN A 398 -15.03 3.94 -17.06
C ASN A 398 -15.17 4.98 -15.96
N THR A 399 -15.38 4.51 -14.74
CA THR A 399 -15.45 5.34 -13.54
C THR A 399 -14.40 4.89 -12.55
N LEU A 400 -13.55 5.83 -12.12
CA LEU A 400 -12.63 5.65 -11.02
C LEU A 400 -13.24 6.27 -9.76
N THR A 401 -13.53 5.44 -8.75
CA THR A 401 -14.01 5.91 -7.44
C THR A 401 -12.84 6.00 -6.47
N ILE A 402 -12.53 7.19 -5.97
CA ILE A 402 -11.30 7.46 -5.22
C ILE A 402 -11.64 8.01 -3.84
N GLY A 403 -11.02 7.48 -2.77
CA GLY A 403 -11.15 8.00 -1.40
C GLY A 403 -11.66 7.02 -0.36
N GLY A 404 -11.94 5.77 -0.71
CA GLY A 404 -12.52 4.77 0.20
C GLY A 404 -11.70 4.47 1.46
N LYS A 405 -10.42 4.83 1.48
CA LYS A 405 -9.55 4.71 2.65
C LYS A 405 -9.84 5.75 3.75
N ASN A 406 -10.64 6.77 3.46
CA ASN A 406 -10.99 7.87 4.38
C ASN A 406 -9.79 8.67 4.93
N THR A 407 -8.68 8.68 4.21
CA THR A 407 -7.46 9.43 4.56
C THR A 407 -7.26 10.61 3.62
N ASN A 408 -6.50 11.60 4.06
CA ASN A 408 -6.09 12.70 3.20
C ASN A 408 -5.03 12.23 2.20
N PHE A 409 -5.12 12.69 0.96
CA PHE A 409 -4.18 12.34 -0.08
C PHE A 409 -4.00 13.44 -1.11
N GLU A 410 -2.91 13.38 -1.86
CA GLU A 410 -2.59 14.27 -2.97
C GLU A 410 -2.08 13.45 -4.17
N PHE A 411 -2.64 13.72 -5.33
CA PHE A 411 -2.16 13.20 -6.61
C PHE A 411 -1.80 14.37 -7.52
N ARG A 412 -0.61 14.36 -8.10
CA ARG A 412 -0.08 15.43 -8.96
C ARG A 412 0.13 14.98 -10.42
N GLY A 413 -0.25 13.73 -10.72
CA GLY A 413 -0.19 13.18 -12.08
C GLY A 413 -1.37 13.61 -12.93
N SER A 414 -1.77 12.77 -13.88
CA SER A 414 -2.90 13.03 -14.77
C SER A 414 -3.84 11.83 -14.86
N ILE A 415 -5.15 12.08 -14.85
CA ILE A 415 -6.20 11.08 -15.07
C ILE A 415 -6.85 11.40 -16.42
N ASN A 416 -6.75 10.48 -17.36
CA ASN A 416 -7.22 10.67 -18.73
C ASN A 416 -8.35 9.72 -19.11
N GLY A 417 -9.41 10.28 -19.68
CA GLY A 417 -10.51 9.55 -20.32
C GLY A 417 -11.52 8.93 -19.34
N SER A 418 -11.25 8.95 -18.04
CA SER A 418 -12.14 8.40 -17.01
C SER A 418 -13.10 9.43 -16.43
N SER A 419 -14.29 8.99 -16.02
CA SER A 419 -15.12 9.70 -15.04
C SER A 419 -14.55 9.44 -13.65
N VAL A 420 -14.45 10.48 -12.81
CA VAL A 420 -13.90 10.39 -11.48
C VAL A 420 -14.98 10.64 -10.44
N VAL A 421 -15.07 9.79 -9.44
CA VAL A 421 -15.95 9.96 -8.28
C VAL A 421 -15.08 10.03 -7.03
N LYS A 422 -15.11 11.17 -6.34
CA LYS A 422 -14.54 11.29 -5.00
C LYS A 422 -15.58 10.83 -3.99
N ASN A 423 -15.21 9.81 -3.20
CA ASN A 423 -15.98 9.32 -2.07
C ASN A 423 -15.14 9.30 -0.80
N GLY A 424 -15.75 8.90 0.33
CA GLY A 424 -15.09 8.82 1.63
C GLY A 424 -14.72 10.19 2.21
N THR A 425 -14.54 10.24 3.53
CA THR A 425 -14.46 11.49 4.32
C THR A 425 -13.13 12.26 4.20
N GLY A 426 -12.09 11.64 3.64
CA GLY A 426 -10.77 12.26 3.49
C GLY A 426 -10.73 13.42 2.49
N ILE A 427 -9.67 14.22 2.58
CA ILE A 427 -9.39 15.35 1.69
C ILE A 427 -8.53 14.90 0.53
N TRP A 428 -9.00 15.10 -0.69
CA TRP A 428 -8.17 15.02 -1.89
C TRP A 428 -7.66 16.41 -2.26
N THR A 429 -6.37 16.65 -2.11
CA THR A 429 -5.73 17.90 -2.52
C THR A 429 -5.30 17.84 -3.98
N ILE A 430 -5.71 18.82 -4.78
CA ILE A 430 -5.33 18.99 -6.18
C ILE A 430 -4.46 20.23 -6.29
N SER A 431 -3.15 20.03 -6.52
CA SER A 431 -2.15 21.10 -6.63
C SER A 431 -1.61 21.28 -8.06
N SER A 432 -2.05 20.49 -9.03
CA SER A 432 -1.66 20.58 -10.45
C SER A 432 -2.89 20.71 -11.33
N GLU A 433 -2.77 21.51 -12.39
CA GLU A 433 -3.81 21.69 -13.43
C GLU A 433 -4.03 20.41 -14.22
N ASP A 434 -3.00 19.56 -14.34
CA ASP A 434 -3.00 18.37 -15.20
C ASP A 434 -3.82 17.21 -14.65
N VAL A 435 -4.11 17.23 -13.34
CA VAL A 435 -4.72 16.06 -12.65
C VAL A 435 -6.03 15.61 -13.31
N LEU A 436 -6.89 16.57 -13.62
CA LEU A 436 -8.21 16.30 -14.22
C LEU A 436 -8.39 16.91 -15.61
N ALA A 437 -7.32 17.43 -16.21
CA ALA A 437 -7.38 18.15 -17.49
C ALA A 437 -8.08 17.35 -18.60
N ASN A 438 -7.88 16.05 -18.64
CA ASN A 438 -8.46 15.12 -19.61
C ASN A 438 -9.46 14.13 -19.00
N ALA A 439 -9.88 14.33 -17.77
CA ALA A 439 -10.95 13.55 -17.15
C ALA A 439 -12.31 13.90 -17.80
N LYS A 440 -13.22 12.93 -17.93
CA LYS A 440 -14.55 13.17 -18.49
C LYS A 440 -15.45 13.96 -17.54
N SER A 441 -15.40 13.67 -16.27
CA SER A 441 -16.16 14.35 -15.22
C SER A 441 -15.50 14.17 -13.86
N LEU A 442 -15.79 15.07 -12.93
CA LEU A 442 -15.55 14.87 -11.51
C LEU A 442 -16.87 14.98 -10.75
N LYS A 443 -17.17 13.99 -9.91
CA LYS A 443 -18.30 13.98 -9.01
C LYS A 443 -17.81 13.85 -7.57
N ILE A 444 -18.10 14.82 -6.71
CA ILE A 444 -17.76 14.80 -5.29
C ILE A 444 -19.03 14.36 -4.56
N VAL A 445 -18.99 13.15 -3.96
CA VAL A 445 -20.15 12.52 -3.32
C VAL A 445 -20.04 12.61 -1.81
N ASP A 446 -18.80 12.57 -1.30
CA ASP A 446 -18.51 12.62 0.13
C ASP A 446 -17.09 13.16 0.34
N GLY A 447 -16.83 13.73 1.54
CA GLY A 447 -15.57 14.35 1.90
C GLY A 447 -15.22 15.56 1.04
N VAL A 448 -13.95 15.80 0.85
CA VAL A 448 -13.47 17.08 0.32
C VAL A 448 -12.57 16.91 -0.90
N VAL A 449 -12.80 17.74 -1.92
CA VAL A 449 -11.79 18.07 -2.92
C VAL A 449 -11.31 19.49 -2.64
N LYS A 450 -10.00 19.60 -2.33
CA LYS A 450 -9.34 20.88 -2.04
C LYS A 450 -8.49 21.31 -3.23
N LEU A 451 -8.88 22.39 -3.87
CA LEU A 451 -8.05 23.07 -4.87
C LEU A 451 -6.93 23.85 -4.14
N ASN A 452 -5.69 23.63 -4.52
CA ASN A 452 -4.51 24.23 -3.87
C ASN A 452 -3.54 24.85 -4.88
N LYS A 453 -4.08 25.62 -5.82
CA LYS A 453 -3.27 26.36 -6.78
C LYS A 453 -3.95 27.69 -7.09
N ALA A 454 -3.26 28.80 -6.81
CA ALA A 454 -3.70 30.09 -7.27
C ALA A 454 -3.70 30.11 -8.81
N ALA A 455 -4.87 30.23 -9.40
CA ALA A 455 -5.01 30.29 -10.84
C ALA A 455 -4.39 31.59 -11.38
N ALA A 456 -3.31 31.43 -12.11
CA ALA A 456 -2.71 32.59 -12.83
C ALA A 456 -3.42 32.88 -14.16
N THR A 457 -4.12 31.90 -14.75
CA THR A 457 -4.79 32.03 -16.07
C THR A 457 -5.99 31.10 -16.19
N ALA A 458 -6.95 31.51 -17.03
CA ALA A 458 -8.21 30.78 -17.33
C ALA A 458 -8.06 29.53 -18.20
N SER A 459 -6.93 28.84 -18.17
CA SER A 459 -6.66 27.73 -19.08
C SER A 459 -6.74 26.36 -18.39
N MET A 460 -7.74 26.12 -17.56
CA MET A 460 -8.03 24.73 -17.19
C MET A 460 -8.84 24.06 -18.31
N THR A 461 -8.20 23.09 -18.94
CA THR A 461 -8.87 22.01 -19.67
C THR A 461 -9.27 20.96 -18.64
N GLY A 462 -10.29 21.21 -17.85
CA GLY A 462 -10.81 20.25 -16.86
C GLY A 462 -12.09 19.57 -17.37
N PRO A 463 -12.67 18.66 -16.58
CA PRO A 463 -13.94 18.04 -16.95
C PRO A 463 -14.99 19.12 -17.20
N THR A 464 -15.77 18.94 -18.24
CA THR A 464 -16.77 19.93 -18.68
C THR A 464 -17.75 20.34 -17.58
N VAL A 465 -18.04 19.45 -16.62
CA VAL A 465 -18.83 19.75 -15.42
C VAL A 465 -18.28 19.01 -14.21
N LEU A 466 -18.22 19.72 -13.09
CA LEU A 466 -17.96 19.19 -11.78
C LEU A 466 -19.26 19.15 -10.98
N TYR A 467 -19.62 17.97 -10.45
CA TYR A 467 -20.82 17.78 -9.62
C TYR A 467 -20.39 17.65 -8.15
N VAL A 468 -21.08 18.37 -7.26
CA VAL A 468 -20.90 18.28 -5.80
C VAL A 468 -22.27 17.96 -5.18
N GLN A 469 -22.34 16.89 -4.40
CA GLN A 469 -23.60 16.41 -3.83
C GLN A 469 -23.40 15.64 -2.52
N ASN A 470 -24.47 15.35 -1.79
CA ASN A 470 -24.50 14.40 -0.66
C ASN A 470 -23.42 14.66 0.39
N GLU A 471 -23.26 15.90 0.85
CA GLU A 471 -22.20 16.31 1.81
C GLU A 471 -20.79 16.40 1.25
N GLY A 472 -20.60 16.10 -0.04
CA GLY A 472 -19.33 16.37 -0.70
C GLY A 472 -19.03 17.88 -0.74
N GLU A 473 -17.77 18.24 -0.56
CA GLU A 473 -17.32 19.64 -0.51
C GLU A 473 -16.24 19.92 -1.56
N LEU A 474 -16.43 20.99 -2.34
CA LEU A 474 -15.38 21.62 -3.12
C LEU A 474 -14.89 22.85 -2.40
N ARG A 475 -13.61 22.92 -2.06
CA ARG A 475 -13.02 24.07 -1.38
C ARG A 475 -11.63 24.46 -1.89
N GLY A 476 -11.11 25.56 -1.38
CA GLY A 476 -9.74 25.99 -1.63
C GLY A 476 -9.61 27.17 -2.56
N VAL A 477 -8.48 27.21 -3.25
CA VAL A 477 -8.10 28.25 -4.19
C VAL A 477 -7.67 27.60 -5.49
N GLY A 478 -8.28 27.98 -6.60
CA GLY A 478 -7.97 27.38 -7.88
C GLY A 478 -8.98 27.70 -8.97
N CYS A 479 -8.87 26.98 -10.07
CA CYS A 479 -9.73 27.13 -11.23
C CYS A 479 -10.45 25.80 -11.51
N THR A 480 -11.71 25.87 -11.96
CA THR A 480 -12.50 24.74 -12.47
C THR A 480 -13.36 25.19 -13.65
N TYR A 481 -13.77 24.25 -14.52
CA TYR A 481 -14.47 24.61 -15.75
C TYR A 481 -15.92 25.05 -15.50
N GLY A 482 -16.74 24.22 -14.90
CA GLY A 482 -18.12 24.52 -14.48
C GLY A 482 -18.46 23.78 -13.21
N VAL A 483 -19.39 24.28 -12.40
CA VAL A 483 -19.78 23.66 -11.12
C VAL A 483 -21.29 23.51 -11.04
N SER A 484 -21.75 22.32 -10.71
CA SER A 484 -23.12 21.98 -10.40
C SER A 484 -23.23 21.49 -8.96
N LEU A 485 -23.73 22.34 -8.08
CA LEU A 485 -24.04 21.97 -6.70
C LEU A 485 -25.42 21.35 -6.66
N LEU A 486 -25.45 20.07 -6.43
CA LEU A 486 -26.67 19.29 -6.22
C LEU A 486 -27.04 19.29 -4.73
N LYS A 487 -28.18 18.69 -4.37
CA LYS A 487 -28.65 18.62 -2.98
C LYS A 487 -27.55 18.07 -2.05
N GLY A 488 -27.28 18.75 -0.95
CA GLY A 488 -26.23 18.42 0.02
C GLY A 488 -24.82 18.84 -0.40
N GLY A 489 -24.60 19.29 -1.66
CA GLY A 489 -23.27 19.71 -2.13
C GLY A 489 -22.85 21.04 -1.51
N ILE A 490 -21.56 21.15 -1.19
CA ILE A 490 -20.95 22.28 -0.48
C ILE A 490 -19.86 22.92 -1.34
N LEU A 491 -19.87 24.25 -1.46
CA LEU A 491 -18.84 25.03 -2.11
C LEU A 491 -18.26 26.06 -1.14
N ARG A 492 -16.95 26.02 -0.93
CA ARG A 492 -16.26 26.87 0.04
C ARG A 492 -14.95 27.43 -0.51
N PRO A 493 -14.92 28.65 -1.05
CA PRO A 493 -13.69 29.27 -1.52
C PRO A 493 -12.76 29.64 -0.36
N GLY A 494 -11.45 29.67 -0.65
CA GLY A 494 -10.42 30.17 0.23
C GLY A 494 -9.36 29.16 0.66
N SER A 495 -8.14 29.66 0.88
CA SER A 495 -6.96 28.85 1.19
C SER A 495 -7.04 28.13 2.54
N ASN A 496 -7.74 28.70 3.53
CA ASN A 496 -7.88 28.20 4.89
C ASN A 496 -9.34 27.89 5.25
N ALA A 497 -10.07 27.32 4.30
CA ALA A 497 -11.48 27.01 4.48
C ALA A 497 -11.75 25.93 5.58
N GLU A 498 -10.70 25.33 6.14
CA GLU A 498 -10.80 24.25 7.15
C GLU A 498 -11.19 24.77 8.53
N THR A 499 -10.83 26.01 8.84
CA THR A 499 -11.13 26.61 10.14
C THR A 499 -11.87 27.94 9.95
N ALA A 500 -13.01 28.10 10.57
CA ALA A 500 -13.77 29.36 10.58
C ALA A 500 -12.96 30.55 11.18
N GLN A 501 -11.75 30.29 11.66
CA GLN A 501 -10.97 31.23 12.48
C GLN A 501 -9.66 31.71 11.86
N THR A 502 -9.21 31.19 10.72
CA THR A 502 -7.96 31.64 10.09
C THR A 502 -8.21 32.57 8.90
N ASN A 503 -7.23 33.38 8.56
CA ASN A 503 -7.30 34.31 7.41
C ASN A 503 -7.62 33.52 6.12
N ASN A 504 -8.90 33.42 5.79
CA ASN A 504 -9.37 32.72 4.62
C ASN A 504 -9.40 33.68 3.43
N THR A 505 -8.43 33.56 2.54
CA THR A 505 -8.28 34.39 1.37
C THR A 505 -8.22 33.54 0.10
N GLY A 506 -8.54 34.13 -1.04
CA GLY A 506 -8.39 33.53 -2.33
C GLY A 506 -9.70 33.15 -3.01
N VAL A 507 -9.61 32.71 -4.23
CA VAL A 507 -10.74 32.58 -5.15
C VAL A 507 -10.83 31.19 -5.74
N ILE A 508 -12.04 30.66 -5.84
CA ILE A 508 -12.35 29.61 -6.81
C ILE A 508 -12.87 30.30 -8.08
N TYR A 509 -12.14 30.14 -9.17
CA TYR A 509 -12.56 30.61 -10.48
C TYR A 509 -13.29 29.48 -11.24
N ILE A 510 -14.55 29.70 -11.53
CA ILE A 510 -15.42 28.83 -12.33
C ILE A 510 -15.49 29.42 -13.72
N VAL A 511 -14.80 28.83 -14.69
CA VAL A 511 -14.65 29.40 -16.05
C VAL A 511 -15.97 29.52 -16.80
N LYS A 512 -16.88 28.60 -16.58
CA LYS A 512 -18.24 28.57 -17.21
C LYS A 512 -19.31 28.92 -16.16
N ASN A 513 -20.33 28.08 -16.05
CA ASN A 513 -21.49 28.36 -15.23
C ASN A 513 -21.37 27.75 -13.82
N LEU A 514 -22.01 28.41 -12.87
CA LEU A 514 -22.31 27.89 -11.54
C LEU A 514 -23.82 27.64 -11.44
N ASN A 515 -24.19 26.41 -11.12
CA ASN A 515 -25.58 26.02 -10.88
C ASN A 515 -25.71 25.43 -9.48
N ALA A 516 -26.43 26.06 -8.57
CA ALA A 516 -26.65 25.64 -7.20
C ALA A 516 -28.16 25.38 -6.99
N VAL A 517 -28.55 24.12 -6.84
CA VAL A 517 -29.95 23.73 -6.62
C VAL A 517 -30.37 23.92 -5.16
N ALA A 518 -31.67 23.89 -4.89
CA ALA A 518 -32.21 23.90 -3.53
C ALA A 518 -31.59 22.75 -2.67
N GLY A 519 -31.23 23.07 -1.43
CA GLY A 519 -30.55 22.15 -0.52
C GLY A 519 -29.04 22.00 -0.73
N SER A 520 -28.44 22.79 -1.64
CA SER A 520 -26.96 22.97 -1.71
C SER A 520 -26.51 24.17 -0.87
N SER A 521 -25.23 24.27 -0.58
CA SER A 521 -24.65 25.29 0.32
C SER A 521 -23.41 25.97 -0.26
N ILE A 522 -23.37 27.30 -0.14
CA ILE A 522 -22.17 28.11 -0.46
C ILE A 522 -21.75 28.84 0.82
N TYR A 523 -20.49 28.70 1.23
CA TYR A 523 -19.95 29.34 2.42
C TYR A 523 -18.93 30.41 2.05
N VAL A 524 -19.10 31.61 2.56
CA VAL A 524 -18.17 32.73 2.40
C VAL A 524 -17.81 33.28 3.77
N ASN A 525 -16.51 33.49 3.99
CA ASN A 525 -16.02 34.07 5.24
C ASN A 525 -15.25 35.39 4.94
N LYS A 526 -15.71 36.50 5.50
CA LYS A 526 -15.03 37.79 5.39
C LYS A 526 -14.03 38.00 6.52
N THR A 527 -12.78 38.25 6.19
CA THR A 527 -11.69 38.35 7.18
C THR A 527 -11.14 39.77 7.40
N LYS A 528 -11.39 40.72 6.49
CA LYS A 528 -10.92 42.11 6.58
C LYS A 528 -11.82 43.12 5.86
N ALA A 529 -11.69 44.39 6.23
CA ALA A 529 -12.49 45.52 5.75
C ALA A 529 -12.16 46.03 4.34
N ASP A 530 -11.02 45.67 3.74
CA ASP A 530 -10.50 46.36 2.56
C ASP A 530 -11.22 46.00 1.26
N SER A 531 -11.44 47.01 0.44
CA SER A 531 -11.94 46.92 -0.92
C SER A 531 -10.92 46.25 -1.83
N ILE A 532 -11.35 45.24 -2.57
CA ILE A 532 -10.54 44.65 -3.66
C ILE A 532 -10.74 45.52 -4.91
N SER A 533 -9.64 46.03 -5.50
CA SER A 533 -9.72 46.55 -6.86
C SER A 533 -9.98 45.39 -7.84
N VAL A 534 -10.79 45.61 -8.84
CA VAL A 534 -11.18 44.64 -9.87
C VAL A 534 -9.98 43.98 -10.58
N ASN A 535 -8.80 44.60 -10.50
CA ASN A 535 -7.56 44.14 -11.12
C ASN A 535 -6.74 43.14 -10.27
N ALA A 536 -7.23 42.67 -9.13
CA ALA A 536 -6.54 41.70 -8.27
C ALA A 536 -6.35 40.31 -8.90
N TYR A 537 -6.86 40.08 -10.10
CA TYR A 537 -6.74 38.82 -10.83
C TYR A 537 -5.49 38.69 -11.71
N THR A 538 -4.81 39.78 -12.02
CA THR A 538 -3.65 39.77 -12.92
C THR A 538 -2.31 39.67 -12.21
N GLY A 539 -2.31 39.27 -10.97
CA GLY A 539 -1.13 38.83 -10.25
C GLY A 539 -0.58 39.80 -9.28
N SER A 540 -0.62 39.96 -8.14
CA SER A 540 0.22 40.39 -7.02
C SER A 540 -0.50 40.82 -5.73
N LYS A 541 -1.82 40.87 -5.69
CA LYS A 541 -2.54 41.12 -4.44
C LYS A 541 -3.54 40.00 -4.13
N THR A 542 -3.31 39.31 -3.04
CA THR A 542 -4.24 38.33 -2.50
C THR A 542 -5.49 39.07 -1.98
N PRO A 543 -6.72 38.65 -2.38
CA PRO A 543 -7.93 39.25 -1.86
C PRO A 543 -8.00 39.19 -0.33
N ALA A 544 -8.55 40.22 0.30
CA ALA A 544 -8.68 40.30 1.75
C ALA A 544 -9.70 39.26 2.32
N TRP A 545 -10.49 38.63 1.47
CA TRP A 545 -11.43 37.54 1.81
C TRP A 545 -11.57 36.59 0.64
N ALA A 546 -12.22 35.44 0.90
CA ALA A 546 -12.49 34.41 -0.09
C ALA A 546 -13.82 34.66 -0.80
N PHE A 547 -13.89 34.53 -2.12
CA PHE A 547 -15.11 34.61 -2.91
C PHE A 547 -15.05 33.76 -4.18
N LEU A 548 -16.16 33.67 -4.91
CA LEU A 548 -16.28 32.98 -6.17
C LEU A 548 -16.12 33.94 -7.35
N LYS A 549 -15.41 33.51 -8.39
CA LYS A 549 -15.45 34.16 -9.69
C LYS A 549 -16.09 33.25 -10.71
N VAL A 550 -17.10 33.70 -11.43
CA VAL A 550 -17.85 32.94 -12.43
C VAL A 550 -17.73 33.61 -13.78
N GLY A 551 -17.16 32.90 -14.76
CA GLY A 551 -16.96 33.43 -16.12
C GLY A 551 -18.22 33.36 -16.99
N GLY A 552 -19.20 32.56 -16.64
CA GLY A 552 -20.51 32.40 -17.27
C GLY A 552 -21.63 32.94 -16.38
N ASN A 553 -22.76 32.23 -16.40
CA ASN A 553 -23.95 32.55 -15.59
C ASN A 553 -23.92 31.81 -14.24
N ALA A 554 -24.54 32.39 -13.22
CA ALA A 554 -24.79 31.78 -11.93
C ALA A 554 -26.29 31.65 -11.67
N VAL A 555 -26.77 30.42 -11.51
CA VAL A 555 -28.16 30.11 -11.12
C VAL A 555 -28.12 29.58 -9.69
N LEU A 556 -28.68 30.33 -8.74
CA LEU A 556 -28.52 30.08 -7.31
C LEU A 556 -29.89 29.88 -6.64
N ASN A 557 -30.16 28.65 -6.21
CA ASN A 557 -31.38 28.29 -5.45
C ASN A 557 -31.01 27.59 -4.12
N GLY A 558 -29.73 27.50 -3.79
CA GLY A 558 -29.23 26.95 -2.54
C GLY A 558 -29.15 27.97 -1.41
N THR A 559 -28.57 27.57 -0.28
CA THR A 559 -28.34 28.46 0.87
C THR A 559 -26.93 29.06 0.81
N ILE A 560 -26.84 30.35 1.00
CA ILE A 560 -25.57 31.10 1.08
C ILE A 560 -25.33 31.46 2.53
N TYR A 561 -24.25 30.90 3.09
CA TYR A 561 -23.80 31.17 4.45
C TYR A 561 -22.71 32.22 4.42
N VAL A 562 -22.89 33.32 5.16
CA VAL A 562 -21.88 34.34 5.30
C VAL A 562 -21.52 34.52 6.75
N THR A 563 -20.24 34.38 7.04
CA THR A 563 -19.64 34.61 8.34
C THR A 563 -18.55 35.68 8.24
N TYR A 564 -18.22 36.32 9.33
CA TYR A 564 -17.11 37.24 9.39
C TYR A 564 -16.32 37.10 10.69
N LYS A 565 -15.10 37.59 10.69
CA LYS A 565 -14.21 37.55 11.85
C LYS A 565 -14.23 38.85 12.66
N ASP A 566 -13.85 38.74 13.93
CA ASP A 566 -13.68 39.83 14.88
C ASP A 566 -12.64 40.91 14.41
N THR A 567 -11.80 40.55 13.41
CA THR A 567 -10.88 41.50 12.77
C THR A 567 -11.57 42.46 11.80
N TRP A 568 -12.84 42.28 11.49
CA TRP A 568 -13.67 43.15 10.72
C TRP A 568 -14.78 43.73 11.59
N THR A 569 -14.81 45.05 11.74
CA THR A 569 -15.91 45.77 12.44
C THR A 569 -16.86 46.28 11.36
N PRO A 570 -18.06 45.66 11.20
CA PRO A 570 -19.02 46.05 10.19
C PRO A 570 -19.49 47.50 10.40
N ALA A 571 -19.53 48.28 9.33
CA ALA A 571 -20.06 49.66 9.32
C ALA A 571 -21.07 49.83 8.18
N VAL A 572 -21.98 50.83 8.31
CA VAL A 572 -22.94 51.12 7.26
C VAL A 572 -22.23 51.44 5.95
N GLY A 573 -22.67 50.81 4.89
CA GLY A 573 -22.06 50.89 3.55
C GLY A 573 -21.00 49.86 3.24
N ASP A 574 -20.51 49.11 4.24
CA ASP A 574 -19.65 47.97 3.99
C ASP A 574 -20.38 46.89 3.19
N TYR A 575 -19.61 46.07 2.49
CA TYR A 575 -20.17 44.99 1.70
C TYR A 575 -19.35 43.69 1.81
N VAL A 576 -20.01 42.58 1.54
CA VAL A 576 -19.38 41.28 1.32
C VAL A 576 -19.64 40.85 -0.12
N ARG A 577 -18.56 40.69 -0.89
CA ARG A 577 -18.63 40.09 -2.21
C ARG A 577 -18.67 38.59 -2.05
N ILE A 578 -19.74 37.96 -2.49
CA ILE A 578 -19.94 36.52 -2.46
C ILE A 578 -19.45 35.92 -3.77
N LEU A 579 -19.85 36.57 -4.87
CA LEU A 579 -19.37 36.16 -6.18
C LEU A 579 -19.16 37.39 -7.12
N ASP A 580 -18.23 37.22 -8.05
CA ASP A 580 -18.01 38.10 -9.20
C ASP A 580 -18.41 37.30 -10.46
N CYS A 581 -19.48 37.72 -11.13
CA CYS A 581 -20.07 36.99 -12.25
C CYS A 581 -19.99 37.82 -13.53
N ALA A 582 -19.37 37.24 -14.57
CA ALA A 582 -19.29 37.92 -15.87
C ALA A 582 -20.62 37.89 -16.64
N GLY A 583 -21.45 36.86 -16.40
CA GLY A 583 -22.79 36.75 -16.94
C GLY A 583 -23.87 37.19 -15.95
N SER A 584 -25.06 36.64 -16.03
CA SER A 584 -26.18 36.93 -15.14
C SER A 584 -26.14 36.13 -13.85
N ILE A 585 -26.61 36.72 -12.76
CA ILE A 585 -26.94 36.03 -11.51
C ILE A 585 -28.45 35.89 -11.43
N SER A 586 -28.96 34.71 -11.22
CA SER A 586 -30.40 34.43 -11.16
C SER A 586 -30.74 33.37 -10.13
N GLY A 587 -32.03 33.11 -9.89
CA GLY A 587 -32.51 32.16 -8.91
C GLY A 587 -33.09 32.82 -7.67
N ALA A 588 -33.36 32.03 -6.64
CA ALA A 588 -33.92 32.48 -5.36
C ALA A 588 -33.12 31.86 -4.19
N PRO A 589 -31.87 32.36 -3.95
CA PRO A 589 -31.04 31.84 -2.86
C PRO A 589 -31.65 32.26 -1.50
N THR A 590 -31.46 31.36 -0.52
CA THR A 590 -31.67 31.70 0.88
C THR A 590 -30.36 32.16 1.51
N PHE A 591 -30.44 33.04 2.52
CA PHE A 591 -29.24 33.53 3.21
C PHE A 591 -29.28 33.18 4.68
N GLU A 592 -28.17 32.59 5.15
CA GLU A 592 -27.86 32.36 6.57
C GLU A 592 -26.65 33.28 6.91
N LEU A 593 -26.94 34.38 7.55
CA LEU A 593 -25.98 35.46 7.76
C LEU A 593 -25.63 35.58 9.24
N GLN A 594 -24.35 35.65 9.59
CA GLN A 594 -23.91 35.95 10.95
C GLN A 594 -24.47 37.28 11.38
N ALA A 595 -25.01 37.35 12.60
CA ALA A 595 -25.62 38.56 13.13
C ALA A 595 -24.61 39.74 13.16
N LEU A 596 -25.07 40.89 12.75
CA LEU A 596 -24.30 42.13 12.82
C LEU A 596 -24.44 42.78 14.21
N PRO A 597 -23.54 43.71 14.57
CA PRO A 597 -23.67 44.53 15.77
C PRO A 597 -25.01 45.27 15.83
N ALA A 598 -25.46 45.64 17.02
CA ALA A 598 -26.72 46.33 17.23
C ALA A 598 -26.83 47.63 16.40
N GLY A 599 -27.97 47.83 15.75
CA GLY A 599 -28.24 48.95 14.86
C GLY A 599 -27.85 48.72 13.40
N LEU A 600 -27.30 47.55 13.07
CA LEU A 600 -26.94 47.20 11.70
C LEU A 600 -27.75 45.97 11.26
N GLU A 601 -28.06 45.89 9.98
CA GLU A 601 -28.67 44.75 9.33
C GLU A 601 -28.04 44.46 7.97
N TRP A 602 -28.24 43.21 7.49
CA TRP A 602 -27.79 42.86 6.15
C TRP A 602 -28.86 43.22 5.11
N ASP A 603 -28.42 43.95 4.07
CA ASP A 603 -29.19 44.21 2.86
C ASP A 603 -28.75 43.21 1.77
N THR A 604 -29.62 42.28 1.43
CA THR A 604 -29.39 41.28 0.37
C THR A 604 -29.96 41.67 -0.96
N THR A 605 -30.68 42.81 -1.07
CA THR A 605 -31.36 43.27 -2.29
C THR A 605 -30.41 43.46 -3.50
N PRO A 606 -29.17 43.92 -3.35
CA PRO A 606 -28.25 44.08 -4.47
C PRO A 606 -27.64 42.78 -4.97
N PHE A 607 -27.85 41.67 -4.29
CA PHE A 607 -27.12 40.44 -4.58
C PHE A 607 -27.27 39.91 -6.00
N LEU A 608 -28.48 39.81 -6.54
CA LEU A 608 -28.71 39.28 -7.88
C LEU A 608 -28.15 40.20 -8.99
N SER A 609 -27.93 41.47 -8.70
CA SER A 609 -27.34 42.43 -9.67
C SER A 609 -25.83 42.54 -9.56
N THR A 610 -25.26 42.37 -8.35
CA THR A 610 -23.87 42.71 -8.08
C THR A 610 -23.02 41.58 -7.52
N GLY A 611 -23.66 40.46 -7.08
CA GLY A 611 -22.98 39.39 -6.34
C GLY A 611 -22.53 39.76 -4.92
N THR A 612 -23.08 40.87 -4.38
CA THR A 612 -22.70 41.43 -3.07
C THR A 612 -23.92 41.59 -2.15
N ILE A 613 -23.69 41.45 -0.86
CA ILE A 613 -24.62 41.94 0.17
C ILE A 613 -23.99 43.11 0.92
N ARG A 614 -24.81 43.97 1.51
CA ARG A 614 -24.32 45.21 2.16
C ARG A 614 -24.74 45.26 3.62
N VAL A 615 -24.00 46.06 4.37
CA VAL A 615 -24.35 46.45 5.74
C VAL A 615 -25.18 47.76 5.68
N ALA A 616 -26.39 47.70 6.17
CA ALA A 616 -27.32 48.82 6.22
C ALA A 616 -27.65 49.18 7.68
N VAL A 617 -28.21 50.34 7.87
CA VAL A 617 -28.81 50.69 9.15
C VAL A 617 -30.00 49.81 9.39
N SER A 618 -30.05 49.15 10.55
CA SER A 618 -31.23 48.38 10.92
C SER A 618 -32.45 49.31 11.01
N THR A 619 -33.32 49.11 10.04
CA THR A 619 -34.64 49.78 10.05
C THR A 619 -35.66 48.97 10.84
N GLY A 620 -35.23 47.82 11.35
CA GLY A 620 -36.05 46.94 12.13
C GLY A 620 -36.41 47.55 13.47
N ILE A 621 -37.69 47.70 13.69
CA ILE A 621 -38.23 47.92 15.00
C ILE A 621 -37.91 46.73 15.85
N LYS A 622 -37.00 46.86 16.84
CA LYS A 622 -36.79 45.79 17.84
C LYS A 622 -38.15 45.43 18.41
N GLU A 623 -38.58 44.16 18.30
CA GLU A 623 -39.70 43.66 19.09
C GLU A 623 -39.31 43.84 20.57
N VAL A 624 -39.85 44.81 21.18
CA VAL A 624 -39.72 44.99 22.63
C VAL A 624 -40.72 44.08 23.28
N GLY A 625 -40.24 43.19 24.12
CA GLY A 625 -41.10 42.45 25.02
C GLY A 625 -41.86 43.46 25.87
N LEU A 626 -43.15 43.61 25.59
CA LEU A 626 -44.01 44.43 26.42
C LEU A 626 -44.31 43.62 27.66
N ASP A 627 -43.52 43.78 28.72
CA ASP A 627 -43.78 43.17 30.01
C ASP A 627 -45.03 43.81 30.63
N GLY A 628 -45.81 43.00 31.38
CA GLY A 628 -47.21 43.19 31.79
C GLY A 628 -47.62 44.45 32.54
N GLY A 629 -46.91 45.55 32.42
CA GLY A 629 -47.24 46.87 33.00
C GLY A 629 -47.91 47.80 31.98
N SER A 630 -48.51 48.88 32.49
CA SER A 630 -49.04 49.99 31.70
C SER A 630 -47.85 50.82 31.11
N PHE A 631 -47.88 51.12 29.81
CA PHE A 631 -46.86 51.91 29.14
C PHE A 631 -47.49 52.97 28.25
N LYS A 632 -46.72 54.04 27.99
CA LYS A 632 -47.10 55.07 27.03
C LYS A 632 -46.76 54.55 25.63
N ALA A 633 -47.76 54.49 24.74
CA ALA A 633 -47.64 54.13 23.34
C ALA A 633 -47.85 55.36 22.44
N ASP A 634 -46.83 55.74 21.68
CA ASP A 634 -46.94 56.70 20.58
C ASP A 634 -47.13 55.93 19.25
N VAL A 635 -48.23 56.16 18.57
CA VAL A 635 -48.64 55.43 17.39
C VAL A 635 -48.38 56.24 16.14
N TYR A 636 -47.73 55.60 15.16
CA TYR A 636 -47.35 56.22 13.87
C TYR A 636 -47.87 55.40 12.70
N THR A 637 -48.11 56.01 11.57
CA THR A 637 -48.21 55.34 10.28
C THR A 637 -46.87 54.72 9.89
N ILE A 638 -46.88 53.78 8.92
CA ILE A 638 -45.66 53.20 8.36
C ILE A 638 -44.75 54.27 7.74
N GLY A 639 -45.34 55.40 7.23
CA GLY A 639 -44.59 56.57 6.72
C GLY A 639 -44.06 57.51 7.79
N GLY A 640 -44.15 57.14 9.10
CA GLY A 640 -43.57 57.90 10.20
C GLY A 640 -44.39 59.04 10.71
N PHE A 641 -45.63 59.29 10.26
CA PHE A 641 -46.54 60.31 10.81
C PHE A 641 -47.17 59.88 12.13
N LYS A 642 -47.02 60.65 13.19
CA LYS A 642 -47.62 60.38 14.48
C LYS A 642 -49.12 60.58 14.41
N LEU A 643 -49.88 59.56 14.80
CA LEU A 643 -51.35 59.57 14.79
C LEU A 643 -51.94 59.86 16.17
N THR A 644 -51.40 59.21 17.24
CA THR A 644 -51.94 59.37 18.58
C THR A 644 -50.93 58.94 19.65
N SER A 645 -51.20 59.26 20.92
CA SER A 645 -50.51 58.78 22.11
C SER A 645 -51.51 58.26 23.10
N LEU A 646 -51.24 57.11 23.72
CA LEU A 646 -52.13 56.53 24.75
C LEU A 646 -51.34 55.78 25.82
N MET A 647 -51.95 55.66 26.99
CA MET A 647 -51.46 54.69 28.00
C MET A 647 -52.23 53.38 27.81
N THR A 648 -51.50 52.26 27.70
CA THR A 648 -52.08 50.96 27.43
C THR A 648 -51.23 49.84 28.05
N THR A 649 -51.74 48.61 28.04
CA THR A 649 -51.00 47.42 28.39
C THR A 649 -50.87 46.54 27.13
N LYS A 650 -49.99 45.58 27.14
CA LYS A 650 -49.81 44.59 26.04
C LYS A 650 -51.13 43.92 25.66
N ALA A 651 -51.93 43.52 26.67
CA ALA A 651 -53.22 42.87 26.50
C ALA A 651 -54.28 43.79 25.84
N ASN A 652 -54.25 45.06 26.15
CA ASN A 652 -55.27 46.03 25.73
C ASN A 652 -54.89 46.86 24.50
N LEU A 653 -53.64 46.80 24.07
CA LEU A 653 -53.13 47.65 22.99
C LEU A 653 -53.99 47.63 21.74
N MET A 654 -54.39 46.43 21.28
CA MET A 654 -55.20 46.29 20.06
C MET A 654 -56.61 46.84 20.19
N SER A 655 -57.26 46.62 21.35
CA SER A 655 -58.60 47.18 21.62
C SER A 655 -58.55 48.66 21.80
N ASP A 656 -57.52 49.19 22.47
CA ASP A 656 -57.36 50.61 22.71
C ASP A 656 -57.09 51.42 21.42
N LEU A 657 -56.34 50.81 20.48
CA LEU A 657 -56.14 51.40 19.15
C LEU A 657 -57.43 51.45 18.33
N LYS A 658 -58.25 50.41 18.38
CA LYS A 658 -59.60 50.39 17.79
C LYS A 658 -60.51 51.45 18.40
N ASN A 659 -60.54 51.52 19.71
CA ASN A 659 -61.38 52.49 20.45
C ASN A 659 -60.97 53.96 20.17
N ARG A 660 -59.71 54.20 19.73
CA ARG A 660 -59.24 55.49 19.26
C ARG A 660 -59.58 55.81 17.82
N GLY A 661 -60.34 54.95 17.13
CA GLY A 661 -60.80 55.15 15.77
C GLY A 661 -59.76 54.88 14.69
N LEU A 662 -58.66 54.16 14.96
CA LEU A 662 -57.73 53.76 13.93
C LEU A 662 -58.34 52.70 13.01
N ALA A 663 -58.25 52.94 11.71
CA ALA A 663 -58.74 52.00 10.69
C ALA A 663 -57.89 50.70 10.70
N ALA A 664 -58.46 49.62 10.07
CA ALA A 664 -57.68 48.46 9.82
C ALA A 664 -56.42 48.80 8.98
N GLY A 665 -55.25 48.38 9.42
CA GLY A 665 -53.99 48.73 8.83
C GLY A 665 -52.77 48.39 9.69
N THR A 666 -51.60 48.66 9.20
CA THR A 666 -50.33 48.40 9.90
C THR A 666 -49.79 49.73 10.48
N TYR A 667 -49.44 49.71 11.76
CA TYR A 667 -48.96 50.86 12.52
C TYR A 667 -47.65 50.54 13.22
N ILE A 668 -46.89 51.60 13.54
CA ILE A 668 -45.72 51.55 14.39
C ILE A 668 -46.07 52.12 15.75
N VAL A 669 -45.96 51.36 16.79
CA VAL A 669 -46.18 51.79 18.16
C VAL A 669 -44.84 51.96 18.85
N ARG A 670 -44.49 53.18 19.21
CA ARG A 670 -43.27 53.52 19.97
C ARG A 670 -43.56 53.57 21.46
N THR A 671 -42.68 52.98 22.22
CA THR A 671 -42.67 52.99 23.70
C THR A 671 -41.34 53.54 24.19
N ALA A 672 -41.18 53.75 25.46
CA ALA A 672 -39.87 54.14 26.05
C ALA A 672 -38.78 53.08 25.87
N GLN A 673 -39.19 51.81 25.62
CA GLN A 673 -38.27 50.68 25.45
C GLN A 673 -37.96 50.32 23.98
N GLY A 674 -38.67 50.94 23.01
CA GLY A 674 -38.49 50.77 21.57
C GLY A 674 -39.81 50.80 20.81
N GLY A 675 -39.81 50.36 19.52
CA GLY A 675 -40.97 50.35 18.67
C GLY A 675 -41.42 48.94 18.30
N ILE A 676 -42.71 48.74 18.15
CA ILE A 676 -43.32 47.48 17.64
C ILE A 676 -44.17 47.77 16.42
N LYS A 677 -44.23 46.84 15.48
CA LYS A 677 -45.16 46.82 14.37
C LYS A 677 -46.45 46.14 14.78
N VAL A 678 -47.55 46.81 14.62
CA VAL A 678 -48.89 46.31 15.03
C VAL A 678 -49.81 46.35 13.81
N THR A 679 -50.51 45.26 13.54
CA THR A 679 -51.52 45.19 12.48
C THR A 679 -52.91 45.11 13.09
N LEU A 680 -53.70 46.12 12.88
CA LEU A 680 -55.09 46.15 13.23
C LEU A 680 -55.90 45.49 12.11
N LYS A 681 -56.68 44.49 12.47
CA LYS A 681 -57.59 43.80 11.54
C LYS A 681 -58.99 44.32 11.68
#